data_30ba93d55c7327662418f5139bcde70a
#
_entry.id   30ba93d55c7327662418f5139bcde70a
#
_cell.length_a   1.000
_cell.length_b   1.000
_cell.length_c   1.000
_cell.angle_alpha   90.00
_cell.angle_beta   90.00
_cell.angle_gamma   90.00
#
_symmetry.space_group_name_H-M   'P 1'
#
loop_
_entity.id
_entity.type
_entity.pdbx_description
1 polymer ?
#
loop_
_entity_poly.entity_id
_entity_poly.type
_entity_poly.pdbx_seq_one_letter_code
_entity_poly.pdbx_strand_id
1 'polypeptide(L)'
;MNQQTGPVNLKTPQHVGGNGRSLISRTPIWARVVVVLLLTLLASVTCVGTLYAASVSRMATDAQRVLTSAESLANSALGCGSDKSLSDISQELVNATNDLNAELNGPQWDFFRDHSRFGSDITAAREMLASVDTLVNGPFTDLLNLSKRLQGFSLKNGSVDVSALMDMPDIVKQAHKDISQQLTKLNKVPTPSVAKVATVLETEKAALKTVDSMLGEYDGLINLLPQLLGEDGKRTYLVMVQNPAELRSAGGMVGTIAAITADKGTITIGDFATTSGWDIPEEPMDDTVLKERQVFGGTFDQYPATTTIDPEFQRVAQMNKYMWLYQKGNEDENVAGVLSLDPVFLQALLGATGEVKLSDGRVLDGTTTVPFFASDLYTDYPDFEQQNNFVSEAAQAIMNHVLGNANASTASPLLKAIRDTSASGHFKLWMADPDEQEALIATGLIDDKASGELSADSQVPEAGIYLSELQQGKQDWYLKTSTTVTKTCGDASASQNALYSGVLDKRITTAVRNTHLGQFTEDQLGDEYTVTFTMKNTLTKAKAESLPDFVNGGSENPVLGGMLYRVVLTAPYGGEITAVQADIDSWDTNTASLYDRQYIMFNQQWIEPGKELTIAYTVRVSSDATHPLNVVTTPVVNADGVETGSNGNVTDECTADTNGADGANGADGANGGADGGKNDAHKDASSDPSAGLDALDKLKSQISCPVDLKSLAGSM
;
A
#
# COMPACT_ATOMS: atom_id res chain seq x y z
N MET A 1 26.48 -61.08 -25.85
CA MET A 1 25.38 -61.95 -25.37
C MET A 1 24.77 -61.29 -24.15
N ASN A 2 23.46 -61.13 -24.25
CA ASN A 2 22.48 -60.66 -23.26
C ASN A 2 22.47 -59.21 -22.87
N GLN A 3 21.57 -58.53 -23.56
CA GLN A 3 20.83 -57.33 -23.14
C GLN A 3 19.87 -57.70 -22.00
N GLN A 4 19.76 -56.83 -21.02
CA GLN A 4 18.59 -56.72 -20.17
C GLN A 4 18.14 -55.26 -20.09
N THR A 5 17.03 -54.99 -20.72
CA THR A 5 16.25 -53.79 -20.68
C THR A 5 15.46 -53.78 -19.37
N GLY A 6 15.70 -52.76 -18.55
CA GLY A 6 14.87 -52.42 -17.37
C GLY A 6 13.87 -51.31 -17.73
N PRO A 7 12.68 -51.27 -17.10
CA PRO A 7 11.60 -50.41 -17.52
C PRO A 7 11.82 -48.92 -17.12
N VAL A 8 11.50 -48.05 -18.06
CA VAL A 8 11.45 -46.60 -17.88
C VAL A 8 10.32 -46.24 -16.96
N ASN A 9 10.64 -45.76 -15.78
CA ASN A 9 9.69 -45.20 -14.82
C ASN A 9 9.30 -43.77 -15.26
N LEU A 10 8.13 -43.63 -15.86
CA LEU A 10 7.48 -42.35 -16.09
C LEU A 10 7.05 -41.78 -14.72
N LYS A 11 7.79 -40.82 -14.23
CA LYS A 11 7.36 -39.98 -13.10
C LYS A 11 6.22 -39.08 -13.57
N THR A 12 5.05 -39.29 -13.03
CA THR A 12 3.92 -38.36 -13.02
C THR A 12 4.37 -37.00 -12.48
N PRO A 13 4.01 -35.90 -13.11
CA PRO A 13 4.31 -34.60 -12.54
C PRO A 13 3.52 -34.43 -11.25
N GLN A 14 4.23 -34.21 -10.16
CA GLN A 14 3.64 -33.73 -8.92
C GLN A 14 3.00 -32.36 -9.15
N HIS A 15 1.71 -32.24 -8.92
CA HIS A 15 1.01 -30.98 -8.77
C HIS A 15 1.65 -30.22 -7.58
N VAL A 16 2.49 -29.26 -7.88
CA VAL A 16 2.84 -28.20 -6.95
C VAL A 16 1.62 -27.29 -6.87
N GLY A 17 0.92 -27.35 -5.77
CA GLY A 17 -0.16 -26.42 -5.46
C GLY A 17 0.42 -25.03 -5.24
N GLY A 18 0.61 -24.28 -6.31
CA GLY A 18 0.86 -22.86 -6.27
C GLY A 18 -0.45 -22.14 -5.98
N ASN A 19 -0.53 -21.33 -4.94
CA ASN A 19 -1.58 -20.37 -4.71
C ASN A 19 -1.68 -19.48 -5.97
N GLY A 20 -2.67 -19.78 -6.81
CA GLY A 20 -2.90 -19.09 -8.07
C GLY A 20 -3.43 -17.67 -7.81
N ARG A 21 -2.53 -16.72 -7.60
CA ARG A 21 -2.88 -15.31 -7.79
C ARG A 21 -3.16 -15.11 -9.28
N SER A 22 -4.35 -14.62 -9.62
CA SER A 22 -4.80 -14.37 -10.98
C SER A 22 -3.76 -13.54 -11.74
N LEU A 23 -3.46 -13.91 -12.99
CA LEU A 23 -2.55 -13.18 -13.88
C LEU A 23 -2.91 -11.68 -13.97
N ILE A 24 -4.20 -11.37 -13.90
CA ILE A 24 -4.73 -9.99 -13.92
C ILE A 24 -4.23 -9.17 -12.73
N SER A 25 -4.01 -9.77 -11.56
CA SER A 25 -3.53 -9.04 -10.38
C SER A 25 -2.07 -8.54 -10.51
N ARG A 26 -1.32 -9.06 -11.48
CA ARG A 26 0.08 -8.68 -11.76
C ARG A 26 0.25 -7.75 -12.95
N THR A 27 -0.83 -7.44 -13.66
CA THR A 27 -0.79 -6.60 -14.87
C THR A 27 -1.03 -5.13 -14.52
N PRO A 28 -0.45 -4.19 -15.27
CA PRO A 28 -0.68 -2.76 -15.08
C PRO A 28 -2.16 -2.40 -15.29
N ILE A 29 -2.61 -1.32 -14.66
CA ILE A 29 -4.01 -0.89 -14.64
C ILE A 29 -4.58 -0.76 -16.06
N TRP A 30 -3.83 -0.14 -16.98
CA TRP A 30 -4.25 0.00 -18.38
C TRP A 30 -4.51 -1.37 -19.06
N ALA A 31 -3.69 -2.39 -18.77
CA ALA A 31 -3.89 -3.73 -19.29
C ALA A 31 -5.14 -4.39 -18.72
N ARG A 32 -5.47 -4.11 -17.45
CA ARG A 32 -6.73 -4.56 -16.83
C ARG A 32 -7.94 -3.91 -17.49
N VAL A 33 -7.87 -2.59 -17.73
CA VAL A 33 -8.92 -1.85 -18.46
C VAL A 33 -9.11 -2.43 -19.85
N VAL A 34 -8.02 -2.65 -20.59
CA VAL A 34 -8.05 -3.28 -21.91
C VAL A 34 -8.69 -4.67 -21.87
N VAL A 35 -8.29 -5.52 -20.94
CA VAL A 35 -8.86 -6.88 -20.81
C VAL A 35 -10.35 -6.83 -20.48
N VAL A 36 -10.78 -5.95 -19.59
CA VAL A 36 -12.21 -5.79 -19.25
C VAL A 36 -12.99 -5.29 -20.47
N LEU A 37 -12.50 -4.29 -21.19
CA LEU A 37 -13.13 -3.82 -22.44
C LEU A 37 -13.19 -4.92 -23.50
N LEU A 38 -12.17 -5.77 -23.63
CA LEU A 38 -12.15 -6.89 -24.55
C LEU A 38 -13.11 -8.02 -24.14
N LEU A 39 -13.30 -8.26 -22.85
CA LEU A 39 -14.30 -9.22 -22.36
C LEU A 39 -15.71 -8.73 -22.63
N THR A 40 -15.97 -7.41 -22.55
CA THR A 40 -17.29 -6.85 -22.94
C THR A 40 -17.53 -6.98 -24.42
N LEU A 41 -16.51 -6.68 -25.24
CA LEU A 41 -16.56 -6.87 -26.68
C LEU A 41 -16.86 -8.34 -27.03
N LEU A 42 -16.19 -9.29 -26.39
CA LEU A 42 -16.42 -10.72 -26.56
C LEU A 42 -17.87 -11.09 -26.27
N ALA A 43 -18.40 -10.63 -25.14
CA ALA A 43 -19.77 -10.92 -24.74
C ALA A 43 -20.78 -10.39 -25.77
N SER A 44 -20.59 -9.14 -26.22
CA SER A 44 -21.48 -8.50 -27.22
C SER A 44 -21.43 -9.21 -28.58
N VAL A 45 -20.24 -9.56 -29.05
CA VAL A 45 -20.06 -10.27 -30.36
C VAL A 45 -20.61 -11.69 -30.29
N THR A 46 -20.45 -12.40 -29.18
CA THR A 46 -21.02 -13.75 -29.01
C THR A 46 -22.54 -13.72 -29.02
N CYS A 47 -23.14 -12.68 -28.42
CA CYS A 47 -24.58 -12.46 -28.44
C CYS A 47 -25.09 -12.23 -29.87
N VAL A 48 -24.45 -11.32 -30.62
CA VAL A 48 -24.77 -11.07 -32.03
C VAL A 48 -24.64 -12.36 -32.84
N GLY A 49 -23.55 -13.10 -32.69
CA GLY A 49 -23.33 -14.37 -33.38
C GLY A 49 -24.40 -15.43 -33.11
N THR A 50 -24.91 -15.56 -31.88
CA THR A 50 -25.95 -16.55 -31.51
C THR A 50 -27.34 -16.20 -32.02
N LEU A 51 -27.68 -14.93 -32.10
CA LEU A 51 -28.96 -14.45 -32.68
C LEU A 51 -29.02 -14.62 -34.20
N TYR A 52 -27.88 -14.56 -34.87
CA TYR A 52 -27.80 -14.43 -36.31
C TYR A 52 -27.08 -15.61 -37.03
N ALA A 53 -26.55 -16.56 -36.30
CA ALA A 53 -25.83 -17.72 -36.89
C ALA A 53 -26.65 -18.53 -37.93
N ALA A 54 -27.97 -18.33 -38.00
CA ALA A 54 -28.85 -19.00 -38.95
C ALA A 54 -29.07 -18.22 -40.25
N SER A 55 -28.64 -16.95 -40.40
CA SER A 55 -29.08 -16.11 -41.52
C SER A 55 -28.01 -15.43 -42.38
N VAL A 56 -26.76 -15.24 -41.93
CA VAL A 56 -25.77 -14.54 -42.77
C VAL A 56 -24.32 -14.98 -42.47
N SER A 57 -23.70 -15.65 -43.43
CA SER A 57 -22.30 -16.13 -43.31
C SER A 57 -21.25 -14.99 -43.14
N ARG A 58 -21.54 -13.76 -43.51
CA ARG A 58 -20.65 -12.62 -43.37
C ARG A 58 -20.56 -12.16 -41.93
N MET A 59 -21.67 -11.98 -41.22
CA MET A 59 -21.68 -11.59 -39.81
C MET A 59 -20.93 -12.57 -38.93
N ALA A 60 -21.07 -13.88 -39.18
CA ALA A 60 -20.33 -14.89 -38.47
C ALA A 60 -18.81 -14.76 -38.70
N THR A 61 -18.41 -14.37 -39.93
CA THR A 61 -16.99 -14.15 -40.26
C THR A 61 -16.46 -12.88 -39.57
N ASP A 62 -17.21 -11.79 -39.62
CA ASP A 62 -16.80 -10.50 -39.04
C ASP A 62 -16.79 -10.59 -37.48
N ALA A 63 -17.77 -11.24 -36.89
CA ALA A 63 -17.77 -11.55 -35.44
C ALA A 63 -16.55 -12.41 -35.05
N GLN A 64 -16.18 -13.41 -35.89
CA GLN A 64 -14.98 -14.22 -35.63
C GLN A 64 -13.69 -13.39 -35.76
N ARG A 65 -13.62 -12.43 -36.69
CA ARG A 65 -12.47 -11.52 -36.82
C ARG A 65 -12.33 -10.63 -35.60
N VAL A 66 -13.43 -10.04 -35.10
CA VAL A 66 -13.45 -9.23 -33.88
C VAL A 66 -12.94 -10.05 -32.70
N LEU A 67 -13.45 -11.31 -32.54
CA LEU A 67 -12.99 -12.20 -31.45
C LEU A 67 -11.49 -12.50 -31.53
N THR A 68 -10.99 -12.82 -32.74
CA THR A 68 -9.57 -13.18 -32.92
C THR A 68 -8.65 -11.98 -32.68
N SER A 69 -9.07 -10.80 -33.13
CA SER A 69 -8.30 -9.56 -32.90
C SER A 69 -8.32 -9.16 -31.41
N ALA A 70 -9.47 -9.31 -30.74
CA ALA A 70 -9.61 -9.09 -29.30
C ALA A 70 -8.74 -10.06 -28.48
N GLU A 71 -8.72 -11.34 -28.86
CA GLU A 71 -7.87 -12.37 -28.24
C GLU A 71 -6.38 -12.06 -28.41
N SER A 72 -5.96 -11.67 -29.62
CA SER A 72 -4.59 -11.26 -29.90
C SER A 72 -4.17 -10.04 -29.08
N LEU A 73 -5.09 -9.07 -28.91
CA LEU A 73 -4.86 -7.88 -28.11
C LEU A 73 -4.75 -8.20 -26.61
N ALA A 74 -5.63 -9.05 -26.10
CA ALA A 74 -5.58 -9.52 -24.72
C ALA A 74 -4.25 -10.24 -24.42
N ASN A 75 -3.83 -11.14 -25.31
CA ASN A 75 -2.55 -11.85 -25.20
C ASN A 75 -1.36 -10.88 -25.18
N SER A 76 -1.36 -9.90 -26.09
CA SER A 76 -0.31 -8.89 -26.14
C SER A 76 -0.30 -8.00 -24.90
N ALA A 77 -1.47 -7.53 -24.43
CA ALA A 77 -1.60 -6.68 -23.25
C ALA A 77 -1.20 -7.40 -21.93
N LEU A 78 -1.42 -8.70 -21.86
CA LEU A 78 -1.07 -9.52 -20.68
C LEU A 78 0.36 -10.08 -20.73
N GLY A 79 1.11 -9.81 -21.83
CA GLY A 79 2.46 -10.35 -21.98
C GLY A 79 2.50 -11.84 -22.30
N CYS A 80 1.40 -12.42 -22.81
CA CYS A 80 1.31 -13.84 -23.17
C CYS A 80 2.01 -14.19 -24.51
N GLY A 81 2.66 -13.20 -25.13
CA GLY A 81 3.32 -13.28 -26.42
C GLY A 81 2.39 -13.01 -27.59
N SER A 82 2.86 -12.21 -28.53
CA SER A 82 2.20 -11.94 -29.82
C SER A 82 3.26 -11.65 -30.85
N ASP A 83 3.12 -12.24 -32.03
CA ASP A 83 4.02 -11.99 -33.17
C ASP A 83 3.70 -10.65 -33.87
N LYS A 84 2.59 -10.01 -33.52
CA LYS A 84 2.12 -8.75 -34.08
C LYS A 84 2.33 -7.58 -33.14
N SER A 85 2.57 -6.40 -33.69
CA SER A 85 2.61 -5.18 -32.86
C SER A 85 1.23 -4.85 -32.29
N LEU A 86 1.19 -4.27 -31.08
CA LEU A 86 -0.05 -3.77 -30.45
C LEU A 86 -0.82 -2.82 -31.39
N SER A 87 -0.11 -2.05 -32.20
CA SER A 87 -0.71 -1.13 -33.18
C SER A 87 -1.46 -1.86 -34.29
N ASP A 88 -0.85 -2.92 -34.84
CA ASP A 88 -1.47 -3.67 -35.94
C ASP A 88 -2.69 -4.43 -35.45
N ILE A 89 -2.59 -5.03 -34.25
CA ILE A 89 -3.70 -5.74 -33.61
C ILE A 89 -4.87 -4.78 -33.30
N SER A 90 -4.56 -3.60 -32.77
CA SER A 90 -5.55 -2.56 -32.48
C SER A 90 -6.28 -2.13 -33.77
N GLN A 91 -5.55 -1.88 -34.84
CA GLN A 91 -6.14 -1.49 -36.11
C GLN A 91 -7.01 -2.61 -36.74
N GLU A 92 -6.58 -3.87 -36.61
CA GLU A 92 -7.41 -5.02 -37.02
C GLU A 92 -8.72 -5.09 -36.22
N LEU A 93 -8.68 -4.84 -34.92
CA LEU A 93 -9.86 -4.83 -34.04
C LEU A 93 -10.81 -3.69 -34.43
N VAL A 94 -10.30 -2.47 -34.63
CA VAL A 94 -11.07 -1.31 -35.09
C VAL A 94 -11.78 -1.63 -36.40
N ASN A 95 -11.05 -2.14 -37.40
CA ASN A 95 -11.62 -2.45 -38.72
C ASN A 95 -12.70 -3.54 -38.60
N ALA A 96 -12.44 -4.61 -37.87
CA ALA A 96 -13.38 -5.70 -37.69
C ALA A 96 -14.67 -5.26 -36.97
N THR A 97 -14.55 -4.37 -35.97
CA THR A 97 -15.69 -3.81 -35.23
C THR A 97 -16.53 -2.89 -36.13
N ASN A 98 -15.88 -2.06 -36.94
CA ASN A 98 -16.55 -1.19 -37.89
C ASN A 98 -17.32 -2.00 -38.94
N ASP A 99 -16.71 -3.06 -39.49
CA ASP A 99 -17.35 -3.96 -40.48
C ASP A 99 -18.61 -4.61 -39.90
N LEU A 100 -18.49 -5.16 -38.67
CA LEU A 100 -19.61 -5.80 -37.96
C LEU A 100 -20.73 -4.79 -37.63
N ASN A 101 -20.36 -3.60 -37.17
CA ASN A 101 -21.31 -2.53 -36.86
C ASN A 101 -22.08 -2.05 -38.10
N ALA A 102 -21.38 -1.92 -39.24
CA ALA A 102 -22.02 -1.56 -40.53
C ALA A 102 -23.02 -2.62 -40.98
N GLU A 103 -22.70 -3.90 -40.87
CA GLU A 103 -23.58 -5.01 -41.23
C GLU A 103 -24.83 -5.05 -40.32
N LEU A 104 -24.67 -4.90 -39.01
CA LEU A 104 -25.78 -4.94 -38.02
C LEU A 104 -26.73 -3.75 -38.15
N ASN A 105 -26.26 -2.60 -38.66
CA ASN A 105 -27.07 -1.42 -38.92
C ASN A 105 -27.71 -1.41 -40.33
N GLY A 106 -27.62 -2.53 -41.08
CA GLY A 106 -28.29 -2.66 -42.38
C GLY A 106 -29.81 -2.61 -42.30
N PRO A 107 -30.50 -2.14 -43.36
CA PRO A 107 -31.95 -1.90 -43.35
C PRO A 107 -32.79 -3.18 -43.16
N GLN A 108 -32.24 -4.37 -43.47
CA GLN A 108 -32.90 -5.65 -43.18
C GLN A 108 -33.15 -5.85 -41.68
N TRP A 109 -32.26 -5.35 -40.83
CA TRP A 109 -32.37 -5.48 -39.39
C TRP A 109 -33.36 -4.50 -38.77
N ASP A 110 -33.60 -3.33 -39.41
CA ASP A 110 -34.66 -2.41 -38.99
C ASP A 110 -36.03 -3.04 -39.15
N PHE A 111 -36.26 -3.77 -40.26
CA PHE A 111 -37.51 -4.49 -40.45
C PHE A 111 -37.73 -5.55 -39.38
N PHE A 112 -36.72 -6.36 -39.02
CA PHE A 112 -36.84 -7.38 -37.99
C PHE A 112 -37.02 -6.76 -36.59
N ARG A 113 -36.32 -5.65 -36.26
CA ARG A 113 -36.52 -4.92 -35.02
C ARG A 113 -37.97 -4.46 -34.85
N ASP A 114 -38.54 -3.91 -35.89
CA ASP A 114 -39.86 -3.26 -35.83
C ASP A 114 -41.03 -4.27 -35.95
N HIS A 115 -40.79 -5.45 -36.52
CA HIS A 115 -41.84 -6.40 -36.85
C HIS A 115 -41.66 -7.80 -36.24
N SER A 116 -40.67 -8.02 -35.37
CA SER A 116 -40.47 -9.30 -34.70
C SER A 116 -40.57 -9.21 -33.19
N ARG A 117 -40.79 -10.35 -32.52
CA ARG A 117 -40.76 -10.44 -31.05
C ARG A 117 -39.36 -10.22 -30.45
N PHE A 118 -38.33 -10.15 -31.30
CA PHE A 118 -36.94 -9.97 -30.91
C PHE A 118 -36.48 -8.53 -31.05
N GLY A 119 -37.40 -7.55 -31.16
CA GLY A 119 -37.05 -6.14 -31.36
C GLY A 119 -36.18 -5.57 -30.25
N SER A 120 -36.47 -5.92 -28.97
CA SER A 120 -35.65 -5.53 -27.83
C SER A 120 -34.24 -6.15 -27.88
N ASP A 121 -34.14 -7.39 -28.34
CA ASP A 121 -32.84 -8.10 -28.43
C ASP A 121 -31.97 -7.48 -29.54
N ILE A 122 -32.54 -7.12 -30.70
CA ILE A 122 -31.84 -6.42 -31.78
C ILE A 122 -31.39 -5.04 -31.32
N THR A 123 -32.24 -4.31 -30.60
CA THR A 123 -31.89 -3.00 -30.04
C THR A 123 -30.74 -3.12 -29.07
N ALA A 124 -30.81 -4.08 -28.14
CA ALA A 124 -29.74 -4.34 -27.18
C ALA A 124 -28.40 -4.69 -27.88
N ALA A 125 -28.44 -5.58 -28.87
CA ALA A 125 -27.24 -5.96 -29.61
C ALA A 125 -26.60 -4.77 -30.37
N ARG A 126 -27.42 -3.87 -30.95
CA ARG A 126 -26.93 -2.65 -31.59
C ARG A 126 -26.31 -1.67 -30.61
N GLU A 127 -26.97 -1.42 -29.50
CA GLU A 127 -26.42 -0.50 -28.48
C GLU A 127 -25.15 -1.02 -27.85
N MET A 128 -25.07 -2.34 -27.57
CA MET A 128 -23.86 -2.97 -27.10
C MET A 128 -22.71 -2.83 -28.10
N LEU A 129 -22.95 -3.13 -29.39
CA LEU A 129 -21.92 -3.00 -30.42
C LEU A 129 -21.53 -1.55 -30.68
N ALA A 130 -22.46 -0.61 -30.64
CA ALA A 130 -22.20 0.83 -30.75
C ALA A 130 -21.37 1.36 -29.57
N SER A 131 -21.63 0.84 -28.38
CA SER A 131 -20.82 1.12 -27.19
C SER A 131 -19.38 0.66 -27.41
N VAL A 132 -19.19 -0.59 -27.80
CA VAL A 132 -17.87 -1.16 -28.11
C VAL A 132 -17.15 -0.37 -29.21
N ASP A 133 -17.85 -0.04 -30.29
CA ASP A 133 -17.29 0.75 -31.40
C ASP A 133 -16.78 2.11 -30.93
N THR A 134 -17.57 2.81 -30.12
CA THR A 134 -17.16 4.08 -29.51
C THR A 134 -15.93 3.93 -28.61
N LEU A 135 -15.91 2.89 -27.78
CA LEU A 135 -14.81 2.66 -26.85
C LEU A 135 -13.51 2.25 -27.55
N VAL A 136 -13.60 1.44 -28.58
CA VAL A 136 -12.41 0.98 -29.35
C VAL A 136 -11.82 2.12 -30.19
N ASN A 137 -12.64 2.94 -30.81
CA ASN A 137 -12.20 4.06 -31.68
C ASN A 137 -11.77 5.30 -30.87
N GLY A 138 -12.18 5.45 -29.60
CA GLY A 138 -11.85 6.55 -28.70
C GLY A 138 -10.93 6.12 -27.56
N PRO A 139 -11.45 5.94 -26.35
CA PRO A 139 -10.67 5.75 -25.13
C PRO A 139 -9.60 4.68 -25.22
N PHE A 140 -9.91 3.57 -25.87
CA PHE A 140 -8.99 2.46 -26.02
C PHE A 140 -7.77 2.83 -26.87
N THR A 141 -7.99 3.50 -27.99
CA THR A 141 -6.90 3.96 -28.86
C THR A 141 -6.03 5.00 -28.18
N ASP A 142 -6.63 5.90 -27.42
CA ASP A 142 -5.92 6.95 -26.68
C ASP A 142 -5.07 6.37 -25.55
N LEU A 143 -5.62 5.42 -24.79
CA LEU A 143 -4.88 4.70 -23.74
C LEU A 143 -3.74 3.84 -24.31
N LEU A 144 -3.91 3.22 -25.49
CA LEU A 144 -2.82 2.51 -26.16
C LEU A 144 -1.71 3.46 -26.63
N ASN A 145 -2.06 4.62 -27.17
CA ASN A 145 -1.08 5.62 -27.58
C ASN A 145 -0.33 6.18 -26.37
N LEU A 146 -1.03 6.43 -25.27
CA LEU A 146 -0.42 6.80 -23.99
C LEU A 146 0.55 5.70 -23.52
N SER A 147 0.12 4.43 -23.52
CA SER A 147 0.97 3.29 -23.16
C SER A 147 2.26 3.23 -23.99
N LYS A 148 2.20 3.51 -25.30
CA LYS A 148 3.41 3.57 -26.14
C LYS A 148 4.33 4.73 -25.77
N ARG A 149 3.77 5.89 -25.43
CA ARG A 149 4.54 7.05 -24.98
C ARG A 149 5.21 6.82 -23.61
N LEU A 150 4.58 5.98 -22.76
CA LEU A 150 5.12 5.55 -21.48
C LEU A 150 6.17 4.42 -21.57
N GLN A 151 6.30 3.80 -22.74
CA GLN A 151 7.36 2.81 -23.01
C GLN A 151 8.60 3.55 -23.50
N GLY A 152 9.64 3.59 -22.68
CA GLY A 152 10.92 4.13 -23.12
C GLY A 152 11.44 5.32 -22.34
N PHE A 153 10.95 5.53 -21.12
CA PHE A 153 11.66 6.41 -20.20
C PHE A 153 13.10 5.92 -20.05
N SER A 154 14.04 6.75 -20.37
CA SER A 154 15.45 6.42 -20.23
C SER A 154 16.14 7.51 -19.46
N LEU A 155 16.87 7.08 -18.43
CA LEU A 155 17.71 7.99 -17.67
C LEU A 155 18.92 8.38 -18.51
N LYS A 156 19.14 9.68 -18.68
CA LYS A 156 20.29 10.25 -19.39
C LYS A 156 20.91 11.32 -18.51
N ASN A 157 22.18 11.11 -18.13
CA ASN A 157 22.93 12.05 -17.30
C ASN A 157 22.19 12.46 -16.00
N GLY A 158 21.60 11.49 -15.30
CA GLY A 158 20.85 11.75 -14.06
C GLY A 158 19.45 12.35 -14.25
N SER A 159 18.98 12.52 -15.50
CA SER A 159 17.63 13.05 -15.78
C SER A 159 16.80 12.11 -16.62
N VAL A 160 15.50 12.10 -16.36
CA VAL A 160 14.50 11.36 -17.15
C VAL A 160 13.39 12.32 -17.57
N ASP A 161 13.03 12.26 -18.87
CA ASP A 161 11.91 13.02 -19.42
C ASP A 161 10.64 12.18 -19.31
N VAL A 162 9.73 12.61 -18.43
CA VAL A 162 8.40 12.02 -18.23
C VAL A 162 7.28 12.98 -18.64
N SER A 163 7.59 13.96 -19.48
CA SER A 163 6.61 14.97 -19.93
C SER A 163 5.35 14.35 -20.56
N ALA A 164 5.46 13.11 -21.09
CA ALA A 164 4.31 12.37 -21.57
C ALA A 164 3.25 12.10 -20.49
N LEU A 165 3.60 12.12 -19.21
CA LEU A 165 2.65 11.98 -18.09
C LEU A 165 1.80 13.24 -17.89
N MET A 166 2.26 14.39 -18.35
CA MET A 166 1.53 15.65 -18.20
C MET A 166 0.25 15.70 -19.05
N ASP A 167 0.17 14.90 -20.13
CA ASP A 167 -1.02 14.78 -20.97
C ASP A 167 -2.01 13.72 -20.44
N MET A 168 -1.64 12.94 -19.39
CA MET A 168 -2.49 11.88 -18.86
C MET A 168 -3.85 12.36 -18.35
N PRO A 169 -3.95 13.50 -17.63
CA PRO A 169 -5.22 13.95 -17.09
C PRO A 169 -6.30 14.11 -18.18
N ASP A 170 -5.97 14.75 -19.27
CA ASP A 170 -6.92 14.99 -20.36
C ASP A 170 -7.36 13.68 -21.04
N ILE A 171 -6.40 12.77 -21.28
CA ILE A 171 -6.67 11.46 -21.90
C ILE A 171 -7.57 10.61 -21.01
N VAL A 172 -7.25 10.52 -19.72
CA VAL A 172 -8.01 9.69 -18.76
C VAL A 172 -9.38 10.30 -18.49
N LYS A 173 -9.48 11.62 -18.35
CA LYS A 173 -10.75 12.32 -18.17
C LYS A 173 -11.67 12.14 -19.36
N GLN A 174 -11.14 12.20 -20.58
CA GLN A 174 -11.94 11.95 -21.78
C GLN A 174 -12.39 10.47 -21.84
N ALA A 175 -11.49 9.53 -21.53
CA ALA A 175 -11.83 8.11 -21.47
C ALA A 175 -12.91 7.80 -20.44
N HIS A 176 -12.80 8.36 -19.23
CA HIS A 176 -13.79 8.23 -18.16
C HIS A 176 -15.16 8.77 -18.58
N LYS A 177 -15.17 9.96 -19.18
CA LYS A 177 -16.41 10.58 -19.71
C LYS A 177 -17.07 9.70 -20.77
N ASP A 178 -16.31 9.15 -21.71
CA ASP A 178 -16.85 8.33 -22.79
C ASP A 178 -17.40 7.00 -22.26
N ILE A 179 -16.71 6.37 -21.31
CA ILE A 179 -17.16 5.15 -20.63
C ILE A 179 -18.44 5.39 -19.84
N SER A 180 -18.51 6.44 -19.02
CA SER A 180 -19.69 6.82 -18.26
C SER A 180 -20.90 7.11 -19.16
N GLN A 181 -20.66 7.73 -20.34
CA GLN A 181 -21.71 7.97 -21.32
C GLN A 181 -22.25 6.68 -21.93
N GLN A 182 -21.36 5.73 -22.28
CA GLN A 182 -21.79 4.44 -22.82
C GLN A 182 -22.56 3.63 -21.75
N LEU A 183 -22.08 3.59 -20.51
CA LEU A 183 -22.80 2.97 -19.40
C LEU A 183 -24.19 3.58 -19.21
N THR A 184 -24.32 4.91 -19.29
CA THR A 184 -25.60 5.61 -19.21
C THR A 184 -26.53 5.21 -20.37
N LYS A 185 -26.04 5.03 -21.59
CA LYS A 185 -26.84 4.56 -22.74
C LYS A 185 -27.30 3.12 -22.54
N LEU A 186 -26.39 2.22 -22.16
CA LEU A 186 -26.70 0.81 -21.94
C LEU A 186 -27.72 0.59 -20.81
N ASN A 187 -27.70 1.43 -19.78
CA ASN A 187 -28.68 1.40 -18.68
C ASN A 187 -30.09 1.77 -19.13
N LYS A 188 -30.26 2.45 -20.29
CA LYS A 188 -31.56 2.80 -20.87
C LYS A 188 -32.08 1.75 -21.85
N VAL A 189 -31.26 0.75 -22.18
CA VAL A 189 -31.67 -0.32 -23.11
C VAL A 189 -32.74 -1.19 -22.45
N PRO A 190 -33.89 -1.43 -23.13
CA PRO A 190 -34.91 -2.32 -22.62
C PRO A 190 -34.40 -3.73 -22.38
N THR A 191 -34.90 -4.39 -21.34
CA THR A 191 -34.50 -5.77 -21.03
C THR A 191 -34.75 -6.69 -22.21
N PRO A 192 -33.74 -7.38 -22.74
CA PRO A 192 -33.89 -8.32 -23.82
C PRO A 192 -34.80 -9.51 -23.45
N SER A 193 -35.51 -10.06 -24.46
CA SER A 193 -36.38 -11.21 -24.26
C SER A 193 -35.63 -12.55 -24.28
N VAL A 194 -34.47 -12.59 -24.91
CA VAL A 194 -33.57 -13.75 -24.92
C VAL A 194 -32.64 -13.69 -23.72
N ALA A 195 -32.71 -14.67 -22.82
CA ALA A 195 -31.93 -14.71 -21.58
C ALA A 195 -30.43 -14.51 -21.80
N LYS A 196 -29.85 -15.11 -22.85
CA LYS A 196 -28.43 -14.98 -23.17
C LYS A 196 -28.06 -13.53 -23.56
N VAL A 197 -28.93 -12.82 -24.28
CA VAL A 197 -28.73 -11.40 -24.62
C VAL A 197 -28.79 -10.52 -23.39
N ALA A 198 -29.75 -10.80 -22.50
CA ALA A 198 -29.89 -10.10 -21.22
C ALA A 198 -28.64 -10.29 -20.34
N THR A 199 -28.14 -11.53 -20.21
CA THR A 199 -26.90 -11.81 -19.43
C THR A 199 -25.70 -11.04 -20.00
N VAL A 200 -25.54 -11.00 -21.33
CA VAL A 200 -24.44 -10.29 -21.97
C VAL A 200 -24.54 -8.78 -21.74
N LEU A 201 -25.73 -8.19 -21.84
CA LEU A 201 -25.94 -6.78 -21.57
C LEU A 201 -25.57 -6.42 -20.12
N GLU A 202 -25.98 -7.23 -19.15
CA GLU A 202 -25.63 -7.00 -17.74
C GLU A 202 -24.13 -7.20 -17.49
N THR A 203 -23.49 -8.16 -18.16
CA THR A 203 -22.03 -8.36 -18.08
C THR A 203 -21.28 -7.13 -18.64
N GLU A 204 -21.71 -6.58 -19.78
CA GLU A 204 -21.12 -5.36 -20.34
C GLU A 204 -21.28 -4.16 -19.40
N LYS A 205 -22.50 -3.96 -18.85
CA LYS A 205 -22.73 -2.90 -17.86
C LYS A 205 -21.85 -3.06 -16.64
N ALA A 206 -21.72 -4.28 -16.08
CA ALA A 206 -20.89 -4.55 -14.91
C ALA A 206 -19.41 -4.27 -15.21
N ALA A 207 -18.94 -4.65 -16.39
CA ALA A 207 -17.59 -4.42 -16.84
C ALA A 207 -17.28 -2.92 -17.02
N LEU A 208 -18.16 -2.18 -17.71
CA LEU A 208 -17.99 -0.74 -17.88
C LEU A 208 -18.04 0.00 -16.52
N LYS A 209 -18.94 -0.40 -15.61
CA LYS A 209 -19.00 0.13 -14.25
C LYS A 209 -17.68 -0.12 -13.48
N THR A 210 -17.10 -1.30 -13.66
CA THR A 210 -15.80 -1.60 -13.02
C THR A 210 -14.69 -0.69 -13.54
N VAL A 211 -14.64 -0.47 -14.88
CA VAL A 211 -13.64 0.44 -15.47
C VAL A 211 -13.91 1.90 -15.07
N ASP A 212 -15.15 2.33 -15.07
CA ASP A 212 -15.57 3.66 -14.60
C ASP A 212 -15.12 3.92 -13.17
N SER A 213 -15.36 2.95 -12.27
CA SER A 213 -14.90 3.03 -10.87
C SER A 213 -13.36 3.03 -10.77
N MET A 214 -12.65 2.21 -11.56
CA MET A 214 -11.19 2.19 -11.57
C MET A 214 -10.58 3.51 -12.04
N LEU A 215 -11.15 4.13 -13.07
CA LEU A 215 -10.69 5.43 -13.56
C LEU A 215 -10.99 6.53 -12.52
N GLY A 216 -12.16 6.48 -11.88
CA GLY A 216 -12.53 7.40 -10.82
C GLY A 216 -11.62 7.32 -9.58
N GLU A 217 -11.17 6.13 -9.22
CA GLU A 217 -10.25 5.91 -8.10
C GLU A 217 -8.89 6.63 -8.29
N TYR A 218 -8.40 6.71 -9.53
CA TYR A 218 -7.12 7.35 -9.84
C TYR A 218 -7.23 8.78 -10.40
N ASP A 219 -8.43 9.31 -10.55
CA ASP A 219 -8.66 10.63 -11.13
C ASP A 219 -7.94 11.74 -10.33
N GLY A 220 -8.00 11.67 -9.01
CA GLY A 220 -7.31 12.60 -8.12
C GLY A 220 -5.78 12.62 -8.35
N LEU A 221 -5.14 11.45 -8.33
CA LEU A 221 -3.69 11.34 -8.57
C LEU A 221 -3.31 11.82 -9.97
N ILE A 222 -4.06 11.40 -10.99
CA ILE A 222 -3.76 11.73 -12.39
C ILE A 222 -3.85 13.24 -12.61
N ASN A 223 -4.83 13.90 -12.02
CA ASN A 223 -5.00 15.35 -12.11
C ASN A 223 -3.88 16.13 -11.40
N LEU A 224 -3.24 15.56 -10.38
CA LEU A 224 -2.10 16.16 -9.69
C LEU A 224 -0.77 16.01 -10.43
N LEU A 225 -0.64 15.03 -11.32
CA LEU A 225 0.64 14.72 -11.98
C LEU A 225 1.31 15.93 -12.63
N PRO A 226 0.63 16.79 -13.42
CA PRO A 226 1.27 17.94 -14.04
C PRO A 226 1.89 18.87 -13.00
N GLN A 227 1.16 19.18 -11.92
CA GLN A 227 1.63 20.02 -10.83
C GLN A 227 2.83 19.39 -10.11
N LEU A 228 2.75 18.10 -9.76
CA LEU A 228 3.85 17.37 -9.13
C LEU A 228 5.09 17.28 -10.04
N LEU A 229 4.89 17.27 -11.35
CA LEU A 229 5.96 17.22 -12.35
C LEU A 229 6.47 18.62 -12.78
N GLY A 230 6.05 19.69 -12.10
CA GLY A 230 6.58 21.04 -12.28
C GLY A 230 6.02 21.77 -13.49
N GLU A 231 4.74 21.61 -13.84
CA GLU A 231 4.08 22.33 -14.94
C GLU A 231 4.19 23.85 -14.74
N ASP A 232 3.91 24.33 -13.52
CA ASP A 232 3.92 25.74 -13.15
C ASP A 232 5.31 26.28 -12.75
N GLY A 233 6.33 25.44 -12.78
CA GLY A 233 7.71 25.79 -12.44
C GLY A 233 8.47 24.68 -11.72
N LYS A 234 9.80 24.87 -11.63
CA LYS A 234 10.67 23.91 -10.96
C LYS A 234 10.23 23.64 -9.51
N ARG A 235 10.14 22.37 -9.15
CA ARG A 235 9.86 21.88 -7.79
C ARG A 235 11.01 21.00 -7.31
N THR A 236 11.34 21.13 -6.04
CA THR A 236 12.36 20.31 -5.38
C THR A 236 11.69 19.40 -4.36
N TYR A 237 12.05 18.10 -4.39
CA TYR A 237 11.65 17.09 -3.41
C TYR A 237 12.89 16.58 -2.70
N LEU A 238 12.94 16.71 -1.38
CA LEU A 238 14.04 16.15 -0.60
C LEU A 238 13.80 14.68 -0.35
N VAL A 239 14.82 13.86 -0.53
CA VAL A 239 14.80 12.43 -0.27
C VAL A 239 15.73 12.14 0.90
N MET A 240 15.17 11.81 2.04
CA MET A 240 15.88 11.41 3.25
C MET A 240 16.08 9.90 3.23
N VAL A 241 17.33 9.44 3.25
CA VAL A 241 17.65 8.01 3.36
C VAL A 241 17.87 7.67 4.82
N GLN A 242 16.98 6.87 5.38
CA GLN A 242 17.03 6.42 6.76
C GLN A 242 17.80 5.12 6.90
N ASN A 243 18.54 5.01 8.00
CA ASN A 243 19.25 3.80 8.41
C ASN A 243 18.54 3.12 9.59
N PRO A 244 17.72 2.08 9.36
CA PRO A 244 17.02 1.38 10.44
C PRO A 244 17.92 0.49 11.30
N ALA A 245 19.21 0.32 10.94
CA ALA A 245 20.18 -0.29 11.83
C ALA A 245 20.61 0.64 12.98
N GLU A 246 20.22 1.93 12.89
CA GLU A 246 20.33 2.96 13.92
C GLU A 246 18.93 3.55 14.14
N LEU A 247 18.13 2.84 14.92
CA LEU A 247 16.70 3.08 15.04
C LEU A 247 16.38 4.45 15.67
N ARG A 248 15.39 5.14 15.13
CA ARG A 248 14.79 6.36 15.67
C ARG A 248 13.27 6.24 15.61
N SER A 249 12.56 7.07 16.34
CA SER A 249 11.10 7.01 16.45
C SER A 249 10.38 7.01 15.11
N ALA A 250 10.81 7.83 14.15
CA ALA A 250 10.25 7.88 12.80
C ALA A 250 10.85 6.86 11.82
N GLY A 251 11.62 5.84 12.26
CA GLY A 251 12.22 4.79 11.44
C GLY A 251 13.71 4.62 11.71
N GLY A 252 14.57 5.44 11.15
CA GLY A 252 16.02 5.34 11.33
C GLY A 252 16.72 6.69 11.33
N MET A 253 18.02 6.67 11.59
CA MET A 253 18.85 7.85 11.49
C MET A 253 18.97 8.31 10.04
N VAL A 254 18.86 9.62 9.78
CA VAL A 254 19.07 10.20 8.45
C VAL A 254 20.55 10.44 8.22
N GLY A 255 21.17 9.57 7.43
CA GLY A 255 22.58 9.70 7.08
C GLY A 255 22.83 10.51 5.80
N THR A 256 21.87 10.51 4.90
CA THR A 256 22.02 11.03 3.54
C THR A 256 20.74 11.71 3.08
N ILE A 257 20.88 12.84 2.40
CA ILE A 257 19.78 13.54 1.73
C ILE A 257 20.15 13.81 0.27
N ALA A 258 19.19 13.65 -0.63
CA ALA A 258 19.29 14.05 -2.03
C ALA A 258 18.13 14.97 -2.38
N ALA A 259 18.34 15.82 -3.38
CA ALA A 259 17.28 16.60 -3.99
C ALA A 259 16.89 16.01 -5.33
N ILE A 260 15.61 15.68 -5.50
CA ILE A 260 15.01 15.37 -6.80
C ILE A 260 14.29 16.63 -7.28
N THR A 261 14.58 17.07 -8.49
CA THR A 261 13.88 18.21 -9.07
C THR A 261 12.98 17.76 -10.21
N ALA A 262 11.79 18.37 -10.27
CA ALA A 262 10.85 18.22 -11.37
C ALA A 262 10.61 19.58 -12.03
N ASP A 263 10.81 19.65 -13.34
CA ASP A 263 10.59 20.85 -14.14
C ASP A 263 10.00 20.48 -15.48
N LYS A 264 8.73 20.84 -15.69
CA LYS A 264 7.98 20.56 -16.93
C LYS A 264 8.10 19.13 -17.42
N GLY A 265 7.96 18.18 -16.48
CA GLY A 265 8.04 16.75 -16.75
C GLY A 265 9.48 16.22 -16.91
N THR A 266 10.50 17.00 -16.64
CA THR A 266 11.87 16.50 -16.52
C THR A 266 12.21 16.28 -15.07
N ILE A 267 12.46 15.03 -14.69
CA ILE A 267 12.91 14.67 -13.34
C ILE A 267 14.44 14.56 -13.36
N THR A 268 15.11 15.27 -12.46
CA THR A 268 16.56 15.17 -12.27
C THR A 268 16.86 14.74 -10.85
N ILE A 269 17.70 13.71 -10.71
CA ILE A 269 18.16 13.21 -9.42
C ILE A 269 19.50 13.88 -9.12
N GLY A 270 19.55 14.59 -8.01
CA GLY A 270 20.80 15.13 -7.49
C GLY A 270 21.64 14.07 -6.81
N ASP A 271 22.85 14.48 -6.40
CA ASP A 271 23.73 13.58 -5.67
C ASP A 271 23.19 13.29 -4.27
N PHE A 272 23.34 12.05 -3.85
CA PHE A 272 23.07 11.63 -2.48
C PHE A 272 24.23 12.02 -1.60
N ALA A 273 24.08 13.10 -0.84
CA ALA A 273 25.12 13.67 -0.02
C ALA A 273 24.91 13.37 1.47
N THR A 274 26.01 13.12 2.18
CA THR A 274 25.98 13.03 3.65
C THR A 274 25.56 14.34 4.25
N THR A 275 24.76 14.27 5.34
CA THR A 275 24.34 15.45 6.11
C THR A 275 25.42 15.93 7.10
N SER A 276 26.53 15.22 7.19
CA SER A 276 27.68 15.60 8.02
C SER A 276 28.31 16.89 7.50
N GLY A 277 28.46 17.86 8.38
CA GLY A 277 29.08 19.17 8.04
C GLY A 277 28.10 20.20 7.49
N TRP A 278 26.81 19.96 7.55
CA TRP A 278 25.83 21.01 7.27
C TRP A 278 25.92 22.15 8.27
N ASP A 279 25.68 23.37 7.81
CA ASP A 279 25.55 24.53 8.68
C ASP A 279 24.30 24.40 9.55
N ILE A 280 24.45 24.65 10.85
CA ILE A 280 23.36 24.56 11.83
C ILE A 280 22.64 25.89 11.88
N PRO A 281 21.30 25.93 11.71
CA PRO A 281 20.54 27.17 11.89
C PRO A 281 20.74 27.77 13.28
N GLU A 282 20.98 29.07 13.32
CA GLU A 282 21.17 29.82 14.57
C GLU A 282 19.89 29.93 15.41
N GLU A 283 18.75 30.03 14.72
CA GLU A 283 17.42 30.13 15.34
C GLU A 283 16.63 28.83 15.13
N PRO A 284 15.74 28.46 16.05
CA PRO A 284 14.82 27.35 15.85
C PRO A 284 13.84 27.67 14.70
N MET A 285 13.34 26.62 14.04
CA MET A 285 12.40 26.75 12.93
C MET A 285 11.12 27.54 13.33
N ASP A 286 10.59 27.25 14.52
CA ASP A 286 9.41 27.89 15.10
C ASP A 286 9.36 27.71 16.63
N ASP A 287 8.36 28.33 17.28
CA ASP A 287 8.19 28.25 18.75
C ASP A 287 7.82 26.84 19.24
N THR A 288 7.29 25.97 18.40
CA THR A 288 6.92 24.59 18.76
C THR A 288 8.15 23.77 19.08
N VAL A 289 9.27 24.02 18.39
CA VAL A 289 10.55 23.37 18.61
C VAL A 289 11.00 23.46 20.07
N LEU A 290 10.68 24.55 20.78
CA LEU A 290 11.04 24.69 22.20
C LEU A 290 10.31 23.70 23.11
N LYS A 291 9.08 23.31 22.76
CA LYS A 291 8.32 22.26 23.46
C LYS A 291 8.85 20.88 23.07
N GLU A 292 9.11 20.68 21.80
CA GLU A 292 9.69 19.44 21.26
C GLU A 292 11.04 19.12 21.91
N ARG A 293 11.92 20.12 22.11
CA ARG A 293 13.19 19.96 22.83
C ARG A 293 13.02 19.45 24.26
N GLN A 294 11.91 19.76 24.94
CA GLN A 294 11.63 19.25 26.28
C GLN A 294 11.32 17.74 26.27
N VAL A 295 10.77 17.25 25.19
CA VAL A 295 10.41 15.83 24.99
C VAL A 295 11.57 15.06 24.38
N PHE A 296 12.14 15.55 23.28
CA PHE A 296 13.09 14.80 22.46
C PHE A 296 14.56 15.11 22.77
N GLY A 297 14.83 16.19 23.50
CA GLY A 297 16.17 16.62 23.88
C GLY A 297 16.64 17.87 23.11
N GLY A 298 17.58 18.63 23.72
CA GLY A 298 17.94 19.97 23.27
C GLY A 298 18.67 20.06 21.92
N THR A 299 19.06 18.93 21.34
CA THR A 299 19.82 18.89 20.08
C THR A 299 19.10 18.16 18.94
N PHE A 300 17.85 17.72 19.17
CA PHE A 300 17.14 16.89 18.20
C PHE A 300 16.91 17.62 16.86
N ASP A 301 16.75 18.93 16.87
CA ASP A 301 16.49 19.81 15.74
C ASP A 301 17.76 20.47 15.16
N GLN A 302 18.95 20.07 15.57
CA GLN A 302 20.20 20.70 15.12
C GLN A 302 20.81 19.99 13.91
N TYR A 303 20.53 18.71 13.74
CA TYR A 303 21.11 17.90 12.66
C TYR A 303 20.04 17.04 12.00
N PRO A 304 20.07 16.87 10.67
CA PRO A 304 19.15 15.94 9.99
C PRO A 304 19.12 14.54 10.61
N ALA A 305 20.29 14.05 11.05
CA ALA A 305 20.47 12.74 11.68
C ALA A 305 19.69 12.55 12.98
N THR A 306 19.32 13.63 13.66
CA THR A 306 18.62 13.59 14.98
C THR A 306 17.15 13.96 14.89
N THR A 307 16.68 14.55 13.79
CA THR A 307 15.27 14.98 13.66
C THR A 307 14.29 13.84 13.78
N THR A 308 14.65 12.64 13.31
CA THR A 308 13.79 11.44 13.31
C THR A 308 13.58 10.81 14.70
N ILE A 309 14.10 11.45 15.76
CA ILE A 309 13.72 11.17 17.16
C ILE A 309 12.26 11.60 17.41
N ASP A 310 11.78 12.62 16.71
CA ASP A 310 10.37 12.96 16.66
C ASP A 310 9.62 11.91 15.80
N PRO A 311 8.57 11.27 16.31
CA PRO A 311 7.77 10.31 15.54
C PRO A 311 6.90 10.98 14.46
N GLU A 312 6.54 12.26 14.65
CA GLU A 312 5.68 13.01 13.72
C GLU A 312 6.48 13.42 12.47
N PHE A 313 6.38 12.61 11.41
CA PHE A 313 7.20 12.82 10.21
C PHE A 313 6.96 14.18 9.54
N GLN A 314 5.77 14.73 9.64
CA GLN A 314 5.51 16.09 9.17
C GLN A 314 6.48 17.10 9.80
N ARG A 315 6.71 17.02 11.12
CA ARG A 315 7.66 17.90 11.82
C ARG A 315 9.10 17.63 11.38
N VAL A 316 9.46 16.36 11.28
CA VAL A 316 10.77 15.93 10.75
C VAL A 316 11.01 16.51 9.37
N ALA A 317 10.02 16.44 8.48
CA ALA A 317 10.08 16.96 7.11
C ALA A 317 10.23 18.48 7.08
N GLN A 318 9.45 19.19 7.89
CA GLN A 318 9.55 20.66 8.02
C GLN A 318 10.91 21.10 8.52
N MET A 319 11.46 20.43 9.55
CA MET A 319 12.81 20.73 10.06
C MET A 319 13.90 20.47 9.01
N ASN A 320 13.82 19.35 8.29
CA ASN A 320 14.79 19.06 7.23
C ASN A 320 14.69 20.01 6.04
N LYS A 321 13.47 20.44 5.67
CA LYS A 321 13.28 21.52 4.70
C LYS A 321 13.93 22.83 5.19
N TYR A 322 13.72 23.18 6.45
CA TYR A 322 14.31 24.37 7.06
C TYR A 322 15.85 24.33 7.04
N MET A 323 16.44 23.21 7.46
CA MET A 323 17.88 22.99 7.44
C MET A 323 18.44 22.99 6.01
N TRP A 324 17.73 22.42 5.04
CA TRP A 324 18.12 22.42 3.63
C TRP A 324 18.19 23.83 3.06
N LEU A 325 17.15 24.63 3.30
CA LEU A 325 17.08 26.03 2.83
C LEU A 325 18.10 26.93 3.53
N TYR A 326 18.60 26.53 4.69
CA TYR A 326 19.67 27.24 5.40
C TYR A 326 21.05 27.01 4.76
N GLN A 327 21.23 25.93 3.98
CA GLN A 327 22.49 25.65 3.32
C GLN A 327 22.71 26.61 2.16
N LYS A 328 23.96 27.11 2.05
CA LYS A 328 24.34 28.07 1.01
C LYS A 328 24.05 27.57 -0.39
N GLY A 329 23.25 28.31 -1.13
CA GLY A 329 22.86 28.05 -2.51
C GLY A 329 21.49 27.39 -2.66
N ASN A 330 20.82 27.06 -1.54
CA ASN A 330 19.50 26.45 -1.53
C ASN A 330 18.40 27.41 -1.04
N GLU A 331 18.74 28.64 -0.69
CA GLU A 331 17.89 29.58 0.02
C GLU A 331 16.57 29.90 -0.71
N ASP A 332 16.60 29.87 -2.03
CA ASP A 332 15.45 30.17 -2.90
C ASP A 332 14.80 28.95 -3.53
N GLU A 333 15.17 27.73 -3.09
CA GLU A 333 14.58 26.51 -3.66
C GLU A 333 13.12 26.34 -3.26
N ASN A 334 12.28 25.98 -4.24
CA ASN A 334 10.90 25.57 -4.01
C ASN A 334 10.85 24.12 -3.54
N VAL A 335 11.05 23.89 -2.24
CA VAL A 335 10.90 22.53 -1.65
C VAL A 335 9.43 22.23 -1.48
N ALA A 336 8.89 21.44 -2.41
CA ALA A 336 7.50 21.08 -2.52
C ALA A 336 7.11 19.90 -1.64
N GLY A 337 8.07 19.05 -1.28
CA GLY A 337 7.82 17.89 -0.42
C GLY A 337 9.11 17.27 0.09
N VAL A 338 8.96 16.42 1.09
CA VAL A 338 10.04 15.62 1.69
C VAL A 338 9.60 14.17 1.75
N LEU A 339 10.41 13.29 1.20
CA LEU A 339 10.22 11.85 1.22
C LEU A 339 11.25 11.23 2.17
N SER A 340 10.83 10.23 2.92
CA SER A 340 11.74 9.39 3.69
C SER A 340 11.62 7.95 3.21
N LEU A 341 12.74 7.31 3.02
CA LEU A 341 12.81 5.93 2.55
C LEU A 341 13.92 5.19 3.28
N ASP A 342 13.76 3.89 3.37
CA ASP A 342 14.71 2.99 3.99
C ASP A 342 14.98 1.75 3.10
N PRO A 343 15.85 0.80 3.50
CA PRO A 343 16.13 -0.41 2.73
C PRO A 343 14.91 -1.28 2.42
N VAL A 344 13.84 -1.23 3.25
CA VAL A 344 12.60 -1.99 3.01
C VAL A 344 11.87 -1.45 1.79
N PHE A 345 11.76 -0.13 1.69
CA PHE A 345 11.19 0.52 0.51
C PHE A 345 12.04 0.23 -0.74
N LEU A 346 13.37 0.34 -0.64
CA LEU A 346 14.26 0.03 -1.76
C LEU A 346 14.10 -1.44 -2.21
N GLN A 347 13.98 -2.37 -1.28
CA GLN A 347 13.71 -3.78 -1.58
C GLN A 347 12.38 -3.99 -2.30
N ALA A 348 11.33 -3.29 -1.87
CA ALA A 348 10.02 -3.35 -2.50
C ALA A 348 10.07 -2.79 -3.94
N LEU A 349 10.81 -1.70 -4.18
CA LEU A 349 11.02 -1.14 -5.51
C LEU A 349 11.77 -2.10 -6.43
N LEU A 350 12.84 -2.76 -5.94
CA LEU A 350 13.58 -3.77 -6.71
C LEU A 350 12.75 -5.03 -6.94
N GLY A 351 11.87 -5.41 -6.01
CA GLY A 351 10.89 -6.45 -6.23
C GLY A 351 9.91 -6.16 -7.38
N ALA A 352 9.66 -4.87 -7.66
CA ALA A 352 8.81 -4.41 -8.75
C ALA A 352 9.56 -4.25 -10.08
N THR A 353 10.84 -3.83 -10.05
CA THR A 353 11.61 -3.43 -11.24
C THR A 353 12.69 -4.40 -11.66
N GLY A 354 13.00 -5.41 -10.82
CA GLY A 354 14.04 -6.38 -11.06
C GLY A 354 15.36 -6.04 -10.33
N GLU A 355 16.35 -6.91 -10.50
CA GLU A 355 17.66 -6.83 -9.85
C GLU A 355 18.53 -5.68 -10.37
N VAL A 356 19.35 -5.11 -9.50
CA VAL A 356 20.37 -4.13 -9.83
C VAL A 356 21.76 -4.66 -9.46
N LYS A 357 22.73 -4.47 -10.36
CA LYS A 357 24.14 -4.80 -10.10
C LYS A 357 24.87 -3.54 -9.67
N LEU A 358 25.50 -3.58 -8.49
CA LEU A 358 26.30 -2.50 -7.94
C LEU A 358 27.76 -2.54 -8.46
N SER A 359 28.51 -1.48 -8.17
CA SER A 359 29.89 -1.30 -8.63
C SER A 359 30.87 -2.36 -8.12
N ASP A 360 30.66 -2.88 -6.91
CA ASP A 360 31.45 -3.97 -6.32
C ASP A 360 31.11 -5.35 -6.92
N GLY A 361 30.15 -5.41 -7.85
CA GLY A 361 29.69 -6.61 -8.50
C GLY A 361 28.53 -7.32 -7.77
N ARG A 362 28.12 -6.85 -6.62
CA ARG A 362 26.97 -7.35 -5.85
C ARG A 362 25.68 -7.12 -6.63
N VAL A 363 24.74 -8.05 -6.48
CA VAL A 363 23.39 -7.94 -7.03
C VAL A 363 22.42 -7.78 -5.88
N LEU A 364 21.62 -6.71 -5.92
CA LEU A 364 20.51 -6.48 -5.00
C LEU A 364 19.18 -6.69 -5.72
N ASP A 365 18.22 -7.25 -5.02
CA ASP A 365 16.89 -7.58 -5.54
C ASP A 365 15.80 -7.42 -4.48
N GLY A 366 14.58 -7.89 -4.78
CA GLY A 366 13.44 -7.86 -3.87
C GLY A 366 13.56 -8.75 -2.62
N THR A 367 14.74 -9.35 -2.34
CA THR A 367 14.97 -10.23 -1.19
C THR A 367 16.28 -9.97 -0.46
N THR A 368 17.30 -9.47 -1.16
CA THR A 368 18.67 -9.31 -0.66
C THR A 368 19.00 -7.91 -0.17
N THR A 369 18.19 -6.91 -0.54
CA THR A 369 18.48 -5.49 -0.27
C THR A 369 18.44 -5.17 1.23
N VAL A 370 17.41 -5.62 1.93
CA VAL A 370 17.26 -5.35 3.37
C VAL A 370 18.35 -6.02 4.19
N PRO A 371 18.60 -7.34 4.07
CA PRO A 371 19.71 -7.99 4.81
C PRO A 371 21.06 -7.32 4.58
N PHE A 372 21.30 -6.89 3.35
CA PHE A 372 22.55 -6.23 3.02
C PHE A 372 22.71 -4.90 3.75
N PHE A 373 21.78 -3.94 3.58
CA PHE A 373 21.90 -2.61 4.16
C PHE A 373 21.73 -2.58 5.68
N ALA A 374 20.97 -3.50 6.25
CA ALA A 374 20.74 -3.54 7.69
C ALA A 374 21.82 -4.35 8.47
N SER A 375 22.61 -5.19 7.80
CA SER A 375 23.56 -6.08 8.48
C SER A 375 24.89 -6.24 7.73
N ASP A 376 24.87 -6.77 6.50
CA ASP A 376 26.10 -7.23 5.80
C ASP A 376 27.01 -6.07 5.43
N LEU A 377 26.46 -4.90 5.10
CA LEU A 377 27.19 -3.68 4.77
C LEU A 377 28.27 -3.37 5.84
N TYR A 378 27.91 -3.50 7.10
CA TYR A 378 28.80 -3.12 8.21
C TYR A 378 29.93 -4.13 8.47
N THR A 379 29.75 -5.35 8.02
CA THR A 379 30.79 -6.39 8.06
C THR A 379 31.71 -6.29 6.85
N ASP A 380 31.14 -6.00 5.69
CA ASP A 380 31.87 -5.97 4.42
C ASP A 380 32.67 -4.66 4.25
N TYR A 381 32.19 -3.57 4.83
CA TYR A 381 32.79 -2.23 4.79
C TYR A 381 33.03 -1.69 6.20
N PRO A 382 34.12 -2.08 6.87
CA PRO A 382 34.38 -1.67 8.25
C PRO A 382 34.79 -0.19 8.41
N ASP A 383 35.14 0.49 7.32
CA ASP A 383 35.53 1.90 7.31
C ASP A 383 34.30 2.81 7.05
N PHE A 384 34.10 3.79 7.91
CA PHE A 384 32.91 4.67 7.86
C PHE A 384 32.82 5.52 6.58
N GLU A 385 33.94 6.01 6.07
CA GLU A 385 33.95 6.80 4.83
C GLU A 385 33.62 5.91 3.63
N GLN A 386 34.15 4.66 3.60
CA GLN A 386 33.83 3.69 2.57
C GLN A 386 32.33 3.29 2.63
N GLN A 387 31.74 3.11 3.82
CA GLN A 387 30.32 2.85 3.98
C GLN A 387 29.47 3.96 3.38
N ASN A 388 29.73 5.22 3.75
CA ASN A 388 28.98 6.36 3.28
C ASN A 388 29.06 6.54 1.76
N ASN A 389 30.25 6.39 1.19
CA ASN A 389 30.46 6.46 -0.25
C ASN A 389 29.70 5.36 -0.97
N PHE A 390 29.78 4.12 -0.45
CA PHE A 390 29.09 2.98 -1.03
C PHE A 390 27.56 3.12 -0.94
N VAL A 391 27.01 3.52 0.21
CA VAL A 391 25.55 3.74 0.40
C VAL A 391 25.05 4.80 -0.57
N SER A 392 25.77 5.91 -0.74
CA SER A 392 25.40 6.97 -1.67
C SER A 392 25.41 6.49 -3.13
N GLU A 393 26.45 5.75 -3.52
CA GLU A 393 26.55 5.15 -4.86
C GLU A 393 25.45 4.12 -5.10
N ALA A 394 25.20 3.23 -4.13
CA ALA A 394 24.17 2.21 -4.23
C ALA A 394 22.76 2.83 -4.31
N ALA A 395 22.46 3.84 -3.49
CA ALA A 395 21.18 4.56 -3.54
C ALA A 395 20.96 5.18 -4.92
N GLN A 396 21.98 5.84 -5.48
CA GLN A 396 21.93 6.41 -6.83
C GLN A 396 21.73 5.32 -7.90
N ALA A 397 22.45 4.20 -7.81
CA ALA A 397 22.33 3.09 -8.74
C ALA A 397 20.92 2.48 -8.72
N ILE A 398 20.35 2.27 -7.52
CA ILE A 398 18.98 1.74 -7.34
C ILE A 398 17.97 2.71 -7.91
N MET A 399 18.03 3.99 -7.57
CA MET A 399 17.10 5.00 -8.08
C MET A 399 17.17 5.11 -9.62
N ASN A 400 18.38 5.10 -10.17
CA ASN A 400 18.58 5.08 -11.62
C ASN A 400 17.97 3.84 -12.27
N HIS A 401 18.15 2.66 -11.66
CA HIS A 401 17.57 1.41 -12.12
C HIS A 401 16.03 1.47 -12.08
N VAL A 402 15.45 1.91 -10.95
CA VAL A 402 14.00 2.01 -10.76
C VAL A 402 13.38 2.94 -11.79
N LEU A 403 13.93 4.15 -11.95
CA LEU A 403 13.42 5.14 -12.94
C LEU A 403 13.63 4.65 -14.38
N GLY A 404 14.76 4.04 -14.69
CA GLY A 404 15.04 3.49 -16.01
C GLY A 404 14.14 2.31 -16.40
N ASN A 405 13.60 1.60 -15.41
CA ASN A 405 12.70 0.46 -15.59
C ASN A 405 11.23 0.80 -15.24
N ALA A 406 10.94 2.05 -14.89
CA ALA A 406 9.55 2.51 -14.72
C ALA A 406 8.86 2.56 -16.08
N ASN A 407 7.88 1.67 -16.28
CA ASN A 407 7.12 1.55 -17.51
C ASN A 407 5.73 0.97 -17.21
N ALA A 408 4.91 0.82 -18.23
CA ALA A 408 3.54 0.34 -18.08
C ALA A 408 3.43 -1.04 -17.40
N SER A 409 4.43 -1.93 -17.53
CA SER A 409 4.41 -3.25 -16.90
C SER A 409 4.83 -3.23 -15.42
N THR A 410 5.67 -2.27 -15.04
CA THR A 410 6.15 -2.11 -13.65
C THR A 410 5.32 -1.11 -12.83
N ALA A 411 4.46 -0.31 -13.48
CA ALA A 411 3.67 0.73 -12.81
C ALA A 411 2.81 0.19 -11.65
N SER A 412 2.00 -0.86 -11.88
CA SER A 412 1.16 -1.43 -10.81
C SER A 412 1.96 -2.07 -9.67
N PRO A 413 3.04 -2.85 -9.92
CA PRO A 413 3.96 -3.28 -8.88
C PRO A 413 4.61 -2.13 -8.09
N LEU A 414 5.02 -1.03 -8.76
CA LEU A 414 5.60 0.15 -8.10
C LEU A 414 4.58 0.87 -7.21
N LEU A 415 3.36 1.09 -7.71
CA LEU A 415 2.28 1.69 -6.91
C LEU A 415 1.95 0.82 -5.68
N LYS A 416 1.95 -0.52 -5.85
CA LYS A 416 1.78 -1.43 -4.73
C LYS A 416 2.94 -1.33 -3.73
N ALA A 417 4.18 -1.24 -4.18
CA ALA A 417 5.34 -1.09 -3.32
C ALA A 417 5.24 0.20 -2.48
N ILE A 418 4.86 1.33 -3.09
CA ILE A 418 4.66 2.60 -2.39
C ILE A 418 3.55 2.45 -1.33
N ARG A 419 2.38 1.92 -1.70
CA ARG A 419 1.26 1.74 -0.79
C ARG A 419 1.60 0.85 0.40
N ASP A 420 2.15 -0.35 0.14
CA ASP A 420 2.43 -1.33 1.19
C ASP A 420 3.50 -0.80 2.16
N THR A 421 4.50 -0.07 1.65
CA THR A 421 5.57 0.48 2.48
C THR A 421 5.17 1.78 3.18
N SER A 422 4.26 2.57 2.63
CA SER A 422 3.67 3.71 3.35
C SER A 422 2.81 3.24 4.53
N ALA A 423 1.96 2.23 4.31
CA ALA A 423 1.13 1.63 5.37
C ALA A 423 1.95 0.99 6.50
N SER A 424 3.17 0.49 6.20
CA SER A 424 4.08 -0.09 7.20
C SER A 424 5.10 0.90 7.78
N GLY A 425 5.06 2.17 7.35
CA GLY A 425 5.93 3.24 7.88
C GLY A 425 7.37 3.25 7.33
N HIS A 426 7.70 2.39 6.33
CA HIS A 426 9.01 2.33 5.68
C HIS A 426 9.19 3.31 4.51
N PHE A 427 8.10 3.91 4.07
CA PHE A 427 8.06 5.04 3.16
C PHE A 427 7.19 6.11 3.77
N LYS A 428 7.68 7.33 3.86
CA LYS A 428 6.95 8.48 4.37
C LYS A 428 7.01 9.62 3.37
N LEU A 429 5.94 10.40 3.30
CA LEU A 429 5.83 11.55 2.42
C LEU A 429 5.09 12.68 3.12
N TRP A 430 5.68 13.85 3.09
CA TRP A 430 5.06 15.10 3.45
C TRP A 430 5.12 16.08 2.28
N MET A 431 4.00 16.71 1.96
CA MET A 431 3.90 17.78 0.98
C MET A 431 3.79 19.12 1.70
N ALA A 432 4.47 20.14 1.15
CA ALA A 432 4.43 21.48 1.72
C ALA A 432 3.07 22.17 1.52
N ASP A 433 2.33 21.76 0.50
CA ASP A 433 0.95 22.17 0.23
C ASP A 433 0.00 21.14 0.85
N PRO A 434 -0.84 21.53 1.84
CA PRO A 434 -1.79 20.60 2.48
C PRO A 434 -2.83 20.02 1.51
N ASP A 435 -3.27 20.77 0.50
CA ASP A 435 -4.25 20.30 -0.47
C ASP A 435 -3.65 19.19 -1.34
N GLU A 436 -2.36 19.27 -1.67
CA GLU A 436 -1.63 18.19 -2.36
C GLU A 436 -1.49 16.94 -1.46
N GLN A 437 -1.20 17.13 -0.17
CA GLN A 437 -1.10 16.03 0.79
C GLN A 437 -2.43 15.28 0.89
N GLU A 438 -3.54 16.00 1.11
CA GLU A 438 -4.88 15.42 1.19
C GLU A 438 -5.27 14.70 -0.09
N ALA A 439 -4.99 15.32 -1.25
CA ALA A 439 -5.29 14.71 -2.53
C ALA A 439 -4.49 13.42 -2.78
N LEU A 440 -3.22 13.34 -2.38
CA LEU A 440 -2.41 12.13 -2.49
C LEU A 440 -2.93 11.01 -1.57
N ILE A 441 -3.33 11.33 -0.35
CA ILE A 441 -3.95 10.37 0.59
C ILE A 441 -5.29 9.88 0.02
N ALA A 442 -6.13 10.78 -0.50
CA ALA A 442 -7.43 10.42 -1.07
C ALA A 442 -7.35 9.46 -2.26
N THR A 443 -6.20 9.39 -2.94
CA THR A 443 -5.98 8.41 -4.02
C THR A 443 -5.75 6.97 -3.54
N GLY A 444 -5.53 6.77 -2.23
CA GLY A 444 -5.13 5.47 -1.68
C GLY A 444 -3.75 4.98 -2.15
N LEU A 445 -2.98 5.83 -2.85
CA LEU A 445 -1.60 5.54 -3.22
C LEU A 445 -0.68 5.61 -2.00
N ILE A 446 -0.95 6.57 -1.14
CA ILE A 446 -0.23 6.82 0.09
C ILE A 446 -1.22 6.60 1.23
N ASP A 447 -0.79 5.87 2.25
CA ASP A 447 -1.55 5.73 3.49
C ASP A 447 -1.59 7.09 4.21
N ASP A 448 -2.64 7.38 4.97
CA ASP A 448 -2.74 8.58 5.80
C ASP A 448 -1.58 8.67 6.81
N LYS A 449 -1.03 7.53 7.20
CA LYS A 449 0.16 7.40 8.06
C LYS A 449 1.49 7.71 7.37
N ALA A 450 1.49 7.95 6.06
CA ALA A 450 2.70 8.36 5.33
C ALA A 450 3.26 9.70 5.83
N SER A 451 2.44 10.56 6.41
CA SER A 451 2.87 11.78 7.11
C SER A 451 3.48 11.51 8.49
N GLY A 452 3.30 10.30 9.04
CA GLY A 452 3.74 9.90 10.37
C GLY A 452 2.92 10.49 11.51
N GLU A 453 1.84 11.21 11.21
CA GLU A 453 0.96 11.77 12.22
C GLU A 453 0.00 10.72 12.77
N LEU A 454 -0.23 10.78 14.09
CA LEU A 454 -1.32 10.04 14.70
C LEU A 454 -2.64 10.79 14.49
N SER A 455 -3.73 10.06 14.38
CA SER A 455 -5.07 10.64 14.17
C SER A 455 -5.42 11.69 15.23
N ALA A 456 -5.70 12.91 14.81
CA ALA A 456 -6.22 13.97 15.68
C ALA A 456 -7.75 13.89 15.87
N ASP A 457 -8.40 12.85 15.35
CA ASP A 457 -9.82 12.56 15.54
C ASP A 457 -10.02 11.66 16.76
N SER A 458 -10.74 12.17 17.78
CA SER A 458 -11.06 11.40 18.98
C SER A 458 -11.93 10.17 18.71
N GLN A 459 -12.64 10.12 17.59
CA GLN A 459 -13.44 8.96 17.17
C GLN A 459 -12.59 7.80 16.64
N VAL A 460 -11.36 8.09 16.18
CA VAL A 460 -10.40 7.10 15.67
C VAL A 460 -9.14 7.12 16.54
N PRO A 461 -9.19 6.48 17.73
CA PRO A 461 -8.12 6.59 18.71
C PRO A 461 -6.85 5.87 18.25
N GLU A 462 -5.74 6.60 18.18
CA GLU A 462 -4.41 6.08 17.88
C GLU A 462 -3.42 6.45 18.99
N ALA A 463 -2.78 5.44 19.56
CA ALA A 463 -1.67 5.57 20.53
C ALA A 463 -0.35 5.21 19.85
N GLY A 464 0.76 5.77 20.34
CA GLY A 464 2.08 5.51 19.79
C GLY A 464 3.01 4.80 20.78
N ILE A 465 3.87 3.91 20.25
CA ILE A 465 5.03 3.35 20.95
C ILE A 465 6.24 3.55 20.07
N TYR A 466 7.14 4.43 20.49
CA TYR A 466 8.27 4.82 19.66
C TYR A 466 9.59 4.51 20.32
N LEU A 467 10.54 4.06 19.51
CA LEU A 467 11.87 3.67 19.93
C LEU A 467 12.93 4.59 19.32
N SER A 468 13.90 4.98 20.14
CA SER A 468 15.11 5.63 19.65
C SER A 468 16.32 5.01 20.32
N GLU A 469 17.26 4.48 19.53
CA GLU A 469 18.53 4.00 20.04
C GLU A 469 19.31 5.15 20.67
N LEU A 470 19.81 4.93 21.89
CA LEU A 470 20.60 5.91 22.65
C LEU A 470 22.10 5.63 22.60
N GLN A 471 22.46 4.47 22.13
CA GLN A 471 23.84 4.01 22.05
C GLN A 471 24.33 4.13 20.60
N GLN A 472 25.62 4.34 20.41
CA GLN A 472 26.24 4.16 19.11
C GLN A 472 26.35 2.67 18.80
N GLY A 473 25.70 2.23 17.77
CA GLY A 473 25.68 0.85 17.31
C GLY A 473 25.00 0.77 15.94
N LYS A 474 24.99 -0.44 15.35
CA LYS A 474 24.29 -0.73 14.10
C LYS A 474 23.72 -2.15 14.19
N GLN A 475 23.03 -2.42 15.30
CA GLN A 475 22.61 -3.77 15.65
C GLN A 475 21.09 -3.94 15.69
N ASP A 476 20.31 -2.90 15.33
CA ASP A 476 18.85 -2.93 15.39
C ASP A 476 18.21 -3.91 14.39
N TRP A 477 19.01 -4.43 13.43
CA TRP A 477 18.66 -5.62 12.63
C TRP A 477 18.26 -6.82 13.50
N TYR A 478 18.82 -6.93 14.71
CA TYR A 478 18.56 -8.03 15.65
C TYR A 478 17.46 -7.70 16.66
N LEU A 479 16.84 -6.52 16.58
CA LEU A 479 15.68 -6.19 17.40
C LEU A 479 14.42 -6.84 16.82
N LYS A 480 13.64 -7.49 17.67
CA LYS A 480 12.31 -7.98 17.35
C LYS A 480 11.30 -7.38 18.33
N THR A 481 10.21 -6.85 17.79
CA THR A 481 9.13 -6.26 18.59
C THR A 481 7.83 -7.04 18.45
N SER A 482 6.95 -6.95 19.43
CA SER A 482 5.58 -7.44 19.31
C SER A 482 4.66 -6.62 20.19
N THR A 483 3.43 -6.37 19.68
CA THR A 483 2.41 -5.59 20.37
C THR A 483 1.13 -6.41 20.47
N THR A 484 0.52 -6.43 21.65
CA THR A 484 -0.84 -6.97 21.86
C THR A 484 -1.71 -5.90 22.48
N VAL A 485 -2.95 -5.78 22.00
CA VAL A 485 -3.94 -4.84 22.52
C VAL A 485 -5.16 -5.63 22.96
N THR A 486 -5.55 -5.46 24.22
CA THR A 486 -6.70 -6.14 24.81
C THR A 486 -7.67 -5.10 25.35
N LYS A 487 -8.94 -5.14 24.92
CA LYS A 487 -9.98 -4.30 25.49
C LYS A 487 -10.32 -4.81 26.88
N THR A 488 -10.27 -3.93 27.88
CA THR A 488 -10.64 -4.26 29.26
C THR A 488 -12.16 -4.23 29.41
N CYS A 489 -12.74 -5.29 30.00
CA CYS A 489 -14.17 -5.40 30.22
C CYS A 489 -14.52 -5.14 31.67
N GLY A 490 -15.52 -4.31 31.91
CA GLY A 490 -16.06 -4.02 33.24
C GLY A 490 -16.38 -2.55 33.45
N ASP A 491 -17.11 -2.23 34.52
CA ASP A 491 -17.32 -0.85 34.94
C ASP A 491 -15.96 -0.17 35.18
N ALA A 492 -15.75 0.99 34.55
CA ALA A 492 -14.54 1.79 34.69
C ALA A 492 -14.12 2.00 36.15
N SER A 493 -15.10 2.05 37.08
CA SER A 493 -14.87 2.13 38.54
C SER A 493 -14.27 0.85 39.14
N ALA A 494 -14.54 -0.32 38.54
CA ALA A 494 -13.94 -1.58 38.98
C ALA A 494 -12.51 -1.73 38.47
N SER A 495 -12.25 -1.22 37.27
CA SER A 495 -10.95 -1.20 36.61
C SER A 495 -9.95 -0.32 37.35
N GLN A 496 -10.32 0.88 37.82
CA GLN A 496 -9.45 1.74 38.62
C GLN A 496 -8.97 1.04 39.91
N ASN A 497 -9.84 0.28 40.60
CA ASN A 497 -9.44 -0.49 41.77
C ASN A 497 -8.53 -1.68 41.39
N ALA A 498 -8.70 -2.27 40.23
CA ALA A 498 -7.85 -3.34 39.72
C ALA A 498 -6.45 -2.84 39.33
N LEU A 499 -6.35 -1.65 38.73
CA LEU A 499 -5.08 -1.01 38.38
C LEU A 499 -4.20 -0.72 39.60
N TYR A 500 -4.79 -0.37 40.73
CA TYR A 500 -4.05 -0.11 41.97
C TYR A 500 -3.69 -1.39 42.75
N SER A 501 -4.30 -2.52 42.47
CA SER A 501 -4.11 -3.77 43.20
C SER A 501 -3.49 -4.89 42.35
N GLY A 502 -3.32 -4.71 41.05
CA GLY A 502 -2.98 -5.76 40.10
C GLY A 502 -1.64 -5.56 39.39
N VAL A 503 -1.24 -6.60 38.74
CA VAL A 503 -0.13 -6.69 37.81
C VAL A 503 -0.76 -6.64 36.43
N LEU A 504 -0.39 -5.67 35.58
CA LEU A 504 -0.88 -5.56 34.18
C LEU A 504 -0.39 -6.73 33.34
N ASP A 505 0.85 -7.15 33.59
CA ASP A 505 1.43 -8.37 32.99
C ASP A 505 2.19 -9.18 34.06
N LYS A 506 1.82 -10.45 34.20
CA LYS A 506 2.42 -11.36 35.20
C LYS A 506 3.91 -11.66 34.96
N ARG A 507 4.41 -11.39 33.77
CA ARG A 507 5.83 -11.53 33.43
C ARG A 507 6.67 -10.41 34.02
N ILE A 508 6.05 -9.26 34.30
CA ILE A 508 6.70 -8.07 34.87
C ILE A 508 6.58 -8.11 36.38
N THR A 509 7.69 -7.97 37.09
CA THR A 509 7.76 -8.05 38.56
C THR A 509 7.70 -6.68 39.23
N THR A 510 7.91 -5.60 38.51
CA THR A 510 7.84 -4.24 39.03
C THR A 510 6.41 -3.82 39.32
N ALA A 511 6.27 -2.87 40.27
CA ALA A 511 4.96 -2.32 40.63
C ALA A 511 4.38 -1.47 39.46
N VAL A 512 3.07 -1.53 39.30
CA VAL A 512 2.32 -0.63 38.40
C VAL A 512 2.44 0.80 38.91
N ARG A 513 2.69 1.73 37.98
CA ARG A 513 2.73 3.18 38.26
C ARG A 513 1.51 3.86 37.68
N ASN A 514 0.90 4.70 38.48
CA ASN A 514 -0.16 5.59 38.04
C ASN A 514 0.45 6.76 37.22
N THR A 515 -0.05 6.94 35.98
CA THR A 515 0.37 8.01 35.09
C THR A 515 -0.78 8.94 34.73
N HIS A 516 -1.93 8.75 35.40
CA HIS A 516 -3.12 9.60 35.23
C HIS A 516 -2.79 11.07 35.52
N LEU A 517 -3.00 11.96 34.58
CA LEU A 517 -2.74 13.40 34.72
C LEU A 517 -3.96 14.17 35.22
N GLY A 518 -5.15 13.59 35.18
CA GLY A 518 -6.40 14.24 35.55
C GLY A 518 -6.79 15.38 34.59
N GLN A 519 -6.35 15.29 33.33
CA GLN A 519 -6.69 16.28 32.31
C GLN A 519 -8.12 16.13 31.81
N PHE A 520 -8.67 14.91 31.92
CA PHE A 520 -10.01 14.55 31.48
C PHE A 520 -10.85 14.15 32.68
N THR A 521 -12.15 14.46 32.62
CA THR A 521 -13.15 13.95 33.55
C THR A 521 -13.59 12.54 33.15
N GLU A 522 -14.15 11.76 34.08
CA GLU A 522 -14.54 10.36 33.84
C GLU A 522 -15.55 10.22 32.67
N ASP A 523 -16.41 11.21 32.47
CA ASP A 523 -17.40 11.25 31.39
C ASP A 523 -16.80 11.59 30.01
N GLN A 524 -15.56 12.11 29.98
CA GLN A 524 -14.82 12.37 28.73
C GLN A 524 -14.00 11.16 28.28
N LEU A 525 -13.79 10.19 29.16
CA LEU A 525 -13.01 8.97 28.87
C LEU A 525 -13.96 7.79 28.65
N GLY A 526 -13.71 7.06 27.55
CA GLY A 526 -14.45 5.89 27.11
C GLY A 526 -13.79 4.57 27.52
N ASP A 527 -13.76 3.65 26.55
CA ASP A 527 -13.20 2.30 26.71
C ASP A 527 -11.75 2.30 27.17
N GLU A 528 -11.40 1.30 27.96
CA GLU A 528 -10.03 1.04 28.42
C GLU A 528 -9.42 -0.13 27.67
N TYR A 529 -8.15 0.00 27.35
CA TYR A 529 -7.34 -1.02 26.69
C TYR A 529 -6.05 -1.26 27.47
N THR A 530 -5.63 -2.51 27.55
CA THR A 530 -4.29 -2.88 27.98
C THR A 530 -3.43 -3.16 26.76
N VAL A 531 -2.32 -2.46 26.64
CA VAL A 531 -1.32 -2.65 25.58
C VAL A 531 -0.10 -3.29 26.20
N THR A 532 0.36 -4.39 25.61
CA THR A 532 1.61 -5.05 26.00
C THR A 532 2.58 -5.01 24.83
N PHE A 533 3.71 -4.38 25.02
CA PHE A 533 4.78 -4.23 24.05
C PHE A 533 6.03 -4.95 24.52
N THR A 534 6.58 -5.82 23.68
CA THR A 534 7.80 -6.58 23.99
C THR A 534 8.87 -6.30 22.96
N MET A 535 10.07 -5.97 23.43
CA MET A 535 11.29 -5.82 22.65
C MET A 535 12.21 -7.00 22.96
N LYS A 536 12.73 -7.67 21.94
CA LYS A 536 13.65 -8.80 22.10
C LYS A 536 14.93 -8.57 21.31
N ASN A 537 16.05 -8.65 21.99
CA ASN A 537 17.35 -8.71 21.36
C ASN A 537 17.62 -10.16 20.92
N THR A 538 17.53 -10.43 19.60
CA THR A 538 17.75 -11.77 19.05
C THR A 538 19.23 -12.09 18.82
N LEU A 539 20.14 -11.11 19.05
CA LEU A 539 21.58 -11.30 18.95
C LEU A 539 22.04 -12.37 19.95
N THR A 540 22.86 -13.30 19.48
CA THR A 540 23.52 -14.23 20.39
C THR A 540 24.84 -13.64 20.89
N LYS A 541 25.31 -14.02 22.07
CA LYS A 541 26.59 -13.57 22.60
C LYS A 541 27.75 -13.87 21.64
N ALA A 542 27.77 -15.07 21.04
CA ALA A 542 28.80 -15.46 20.07
C ALA A 542 28.75 -14.58 18.79
N LYS A 543 27.55 -14.22 18.34
CA LYS A 543 27.41 -13.32 17.19
C LYS A 543 27.85 -11.90 17.56
N ALA A 544 27.47 -11.40 18.75
CA ALA A 544 27.92 -10.10 19.25
C ALA A 544 29.46 -9.99 19.27
N GLU A 545 30.15 -11.02 19.76
CA GLU A 545 31.61 -11.10 19.81
C GLU A 545 32.25 -11.12 18.38
N SER A 546 31.51 -11.51 17.36
CA SER A 546 32.00 -11.58 15.97
C SER A 546 31.75 -10.31 15.16
N LEU A 547 30.92 -9.39 15.64
CA LEU A 547 30.62 -8.12 14.95
C LEU A 547 31.71 -7.07 15.22
N PRO A 548 31.96 -6.16 14.28
CA PRO A 548 32.86 -5.02 14.50
C PRO A 548 32.43 -4.17 15.70
N ASP A 549 33.39 -3.55 16.39
CA ASP A 549 33.16 -2.74 17.60
C ASP A 549 32.14 -1.60 17.35
N PHE A 550 32.19 -0.95 16.20
CA PHE A 550 31.23 0.13 15.86
C PHE A 550 29.81 -0.37 15.58
N VAL A 551 29.63 -1.69 15.38
CA VAL A 551 28.31 -2.33 15.23
C VAL A 551 27.76 -2.75 16.58
N ASN A 552 28.56 -3.44 17.40
CA ASN A 552 28.14 -4.04 18.68
C ASN A 552 28.33 -3.11 19.88
N GLY A 553 28.74 -1.84 19.66
CA GLY A 553 29.01 -0.84 20.69
C GLY A 553 30.40 -0.91 21.32
N GLY A 554 31.20 -1.92 20.97
CA GLY A 554 32.60 -2.05 21.39
C GLY A 554 32.81 -2.05 22.91
N SER A 555 33.99 -1.58 23.34
CA SER A 555 34.37 -1.51 24.77
C SER A 555 33.65 -0.39 25.54
N GLU A 556 32.98 0.54 24.89
CA GLU A 556 32.21 1.61 25.52
C GLU A 556 30.84 1.12 25.99
N ASN A 557 30.40 -0.02 25.49
CA ASN A 557 29.14 -0.64 25.87
C ASN A 557 29.37 -1.52 27.13
N PRO A 558 28.64 -1.27 28.22
CA PRO A 558 28.74 -2.09 29.44
C PRO A 558 28.35 -3.55 29.20
N VAL A 559 27.54 -3.79 28.15
CA VAL A 559 27.15 -5.13 27.73
C VAL A 559 27.37 -5.24 26.20
N LEU A 560 28.37 -6.02 25.79
CA LEU A 560 28.67 -6.23 24.38
C LEU A 560 27.44 -6.79 23.63
N GLY A 561 26.99 -6.11 22.60
CA GLY A 561 25.78 -6.47 21.85
C GLY A 561 24.47 -6.15 22.60
N GLY A 562 24.54 -5.44 23.74
CA GLY A 562 23.36 -4.91 24.42
C GLY A 562 22.74 -3.74 23.63
N MET A 563 21.43 -3.64 23.63
CA MET A 563 20.67 -2.57 22.98
C MET A 563 20.13 -1.59 24.03
N LEU A 564 20.20 -0.31 23.76
CA LEU A 564 19.79 0.74 24.69
C LEU A 564 18.81 1.69 23.98
N TYR A 565 17.56 1.73 24.45
CA TYR A 565 16.51 2.54 23.84
C TYR A 565 15.92 3.57 24.80
N ARG A 566 15.61 4.74 24.26
CA ARG A 566 14.53 5.57 24.76
C ARG A 566 13.23 5.03 24.21
N VAL A 567 12.26 4.77 25.08
CA VAL A 567 10.90 4.39 24.70
C VAL A 567 9.97 5.57 24.98
N VAL A 568 9.16 5.93 23.98
CA VAL A 568 8.16 6.98 24.09
C VAL A 568 6.78 6.37 23.88
N LEU A 569 5.91 6.51 24.90
CA LEU A 569 4.49 6.17 24.78
C LEU A 569 3.72 7.47 24.57
N THR A 570 2.78 7.44 23.61
CA THR A 570 1.92 8.58 23.29
C THR A 570 0.47 8.17 23.42
N ALA A 571 -0.30 8.94 24.18
CA ALA A 571 -1.74 8.72 24.34
C ALA A 571 -2.49 9.04 23.04
N PRO A 572 -3.68 8.45 22.81
CA PRO A 572 -4.56 8.88 21.72
C PRO A 572 -5.08 10.31 21.97
N TYR A 573 -5.47 10.98 20.91
CA TYR A 573 -6.11 12.29 20.99
C TYR A 573 -7.43 12.19 21.79
N GLY A 574 -7.62 13.08 22.75
CA GLY A 574 -8.78 13.03 23.67
C GLY A 574 -8.78 11.87 24.66
N GLY A 575 -7.67 11.13 24.77
CA GLY A 575 -7.50 10.01 25.69
C GLY A 575 -6.25 10.12 26.57
N GLU A 576 -6.01 9.15 27.42
CA GLU A 576 -4.96 9.18 28.42
C GLU A 576 -4.36 7.80 28.69
N ILE A 577 -3.05 7.75 28.96
CA ILE A 577 -2.37 6.58 29.53
C ILE A 577 -2.49 6.66 31.03
N THR A 578 -3.24 5.76 31.63
CA THR A 578 -3.62 5.82 33.04
C THR A 578 -2.66 5.07 33.98
N ALA A 579 -2.01 4.02 33.48
CA ALA A 579 -1.04 3.26 34.23
C ALA A 579 0.01 2.61 33.35
N VAL A 580 1.21 2.44 33.86
CA VAL A 580 2.33 1.77 33.19
C VAL A 580 3.02 0.80 34.13
N GLN A 581 3.42 -0.35 33.61
CA GLN A 581 4.27 -1.35 34.24
C GLN A 581 5.35 -1.77 33.24
N ALA A 582 6.61 -1.80 33.65
CA ALA A 582 7.69 -2.22 32.78
C ALA A 582 8.72 -3.05 33.55
N ASP A 583 9.34 -4.00 32.86
CA ASP A 583 10.40 -4.87 33.44
C ASP A 583 11.75 -4.12 33.42
N ILE A 584 11.85 -3.09 34.27
CA ILE A 584 13.00 -2.20 34.39
C ILE A 584 13.34 -1.92 35.84
N ASP A 585 14.63 -1.88 36.15
CA ASP A 585 15.13 -1.73 37.52
C ASP A 585 14.89 -0.33 38.10
N SER A 586 14.94 0.70 37.28
CA SER A 586 14.72 2.08 37.73
C SER A 586 13.92 2.86 36.67
N TRP A 587 12.93 3.60 37.16
CA TRP A 587 12.10 4.46 36.32
C TRP A 587 12.63 5.89 36.35
N ASP A 588 13.39 6.26 35.38
CA ASP A 588 13.54 7.67 35.02
C ASP A 588 12.51 7.97 33.92
N THR A 589 11.29 8.28 34.37
CA THR A 589 10.20 8.63 33.46
C THR A 589 9.97 10.12 33.50
N ASN A 590 9.83 10.71 32.31
CA ASN A 590 9.37 12.07 32.16
C ASN A 590 8.00 12.04 31.44
N THR A 591 7.07 12.85 31.92
CA THR A 591 5.75 13.01 31.31
C THR A 591 5.60 14.45 30.82
N ALA A 592 5.19 14.62 29.58
CA ALA A 592 4.99 15.92 28.96
C ALA A 592 3.69 15.93 28.15
N SER A 593 3.24 17.12 27.77
CA SER A 593 2.17 17.32 26.81
C SER A 593 2.76 17.96 25.57
N LEU A 594 2.57 17.29 24.42
CA LEU A 594 3.00 17.77 23.12
C LEU A 594 1.95 17.35 22.08
N TYR A 595 1.67 18.19 21.08
CA TYR A 595 0.67 17.94 20.04
C TYR A 595 -0.72 17.55 20.61
N ASP A 596 -1.10 18.23 21.71
CA ASP A 596 -2.34 17.98 22.46
C ASP A 596 -2.52 16.54 22.97
N ARG A 597 -1.38 15.83 23.22
CA ARG A 597 -1.31 14.45 23.71
C ARG A 597 -0.41 14.32 24.90
N GLN A 598 -0.63 13.30 25.69
CA GLN A 598 0.27 12.89 26.76
C GLN A 598 1.42 12.08 26.16
N TYR A 599 2.65 12.43 26.51
CA TYR A 599 3.89 11.71 26.20
C TYR A 599 4.50 11.18 27.50
N ILE A 600 4.83 9.90 27.53
CA ILE A 600 5.55 9.26 28.64
C ILE A 600 6.85 8.69 28.08
N MET A 601 7.98 9.17 28.60
CA MET A 601 9.30 8.80 28.13
C MET A 601 10.01 7.96 29.16
N PHE A 602 10.61 6.86 28.71
CA PHE A 602 11.51 6.01 29.50
C PHE A 602 12.91 6.16 28.91
N ASN A 603 13.86 6.60 29.72
CA ASN A 603 15.24 6.71 29.29
C ASN A 603 16.03 5.47 29.73
N GLN A 604 17.01 5.07 28.91
CA GLN A 604 18.04 4.10 29.26
C GLN A 604 17.53 2.70 29.61
N GLN A 605 16.95 2.02 28.62
CA GLN A 605 16.51 0.63 28.76
C GLN A 605 17.46 -0.32 28.03
N TRP A 606 18.30 -1.06 28.78
CA TRP A 606 19.23 -2.04 28.24
C TRP A 606 18.54 -3.39 28.02
N ILE A 607 18.76 -3.96 26.83
CA ILE A 607 18.34 -5.32 26.48
C ILE A 607 19.57 -6.13 26.11
N GLU A 608 19.99 -7.02 26.98
CA GLU A 608 21.15 -7.89 26.74
C GLU A 608 20.89 -8.87 25.59
N PRO A 609 21.95 -9.40 24.91
CA PRO A 609 21.81 -10.45 23.91
C PRO A 609 20.97 -11.64 24.39
N GLY A 610 19.95 -12.00 23.60
CA GLY A 610 19.02 -13.09 23.89
C GLY A 610 17.95 -12.77 24.96
N LYS A 611 17.90 -11.53 25.46
CA LYS A 611 16.90 -11.07 26.45
C LYS A 611 15.77 -10.30 25.78
N GLU A 612 14.70 -10.19 26.51
CA GLU A 612 13.55 -9.37 26.14
C GLU A 612 13.17 -8.42 27.28
N LEU A 613 12.55 -7.31 26.92
CA LEU A 613 11.99 -6.31 27.83
C LEU A 613 10.54 -6.09 27.44
N THR A 614 9.66 -6.15 28.44
CA THR A 614 8.22 -5.96 28.25
C THR A 614 7.73 -4.72 28.97
N ILE A 615 6.91 -3.93 28.29
CA ILE A 615 6.18 -2.78 28.83
C ILE A 615 4.70 -3.07 28.65
N ALA A 616 3.92 -2.97 29.73
CA ALA A 616 2.47 -3.03 29.69
C ALA A 616 1.89 -1.71 30.22
N TYR A 617 0.85 -1.21 29.57
CA TYR A 617 0.21 0.03 29.98
C TYR A 617 -1.27 0.03 29.63
N THR A 618 -2.04 0.83 30.38
CA THR A 618 -3.47 1.01 30.13
C THR A 618 -3.73 2.35 29.47
N VAL A 619 -4.60 2.33 28.47
CA VAL A 619 -5.05 3.49 27.72
C VAL A 619 -6.55 3.60 27.82
N ARG A 620 -7.05 4.75 28.23
CA ARG A 620 -8.44 5.11 28.05
C ARG A 620 -8.57 6.03 26.87
N VAL A 621 -9.44 5.66 25.94
CA VAL A 621 -9.75 6.46 24.75
C VAL A 621 -10.80 7.51 25.09
N SER A 622 -11.06 8.46 24.18
CA SER A 622 -12.18 9.40 24.31
C SER A 622 -13.52 8.67 24.41
N SER A 623 -14.46 9.25 25.16
CA SER A 623 -15.86 8.77 25.16
C SER A 623 -16.54 8.88 23.78
N ASP A 624 -15.98 9.70 22.87
CA ASP A 624 -16.46 9.85 21.50
C ASP A 624 -15.93 8.76 20.54
N ALA A 625 -15.03 7.87 20.99
CA ALA A 625 -14.41 6.86 20.16
C ALA A 625 -15.45 5.90 19.55
N THR A 626 -15.42 5.77 18.23
CA THR A 626 -16.29 4.87 17.46
C THR A 626 -15.53 3.69 16.88
N HIS A 627 -14.20 3.75 16.92
CA HIS A 627 -13.29 2.70 16.47
C HIS A 627 -12.50 2.15 17.66
N PRO A 628 -12.02 0.90 17.59
CA PRO A 628 -11.12 0.36 18.60
C PRO A 628 -9.78 1.09 18.60
N LEU A 629 -9.06 1.05 19.74
CA LEU A 629 -7.72 1.61 19.85
C LEU A 629 -6.78 0.96 18.81
N ASN A 630 -6.16 1.80 18.00
CA ASN A 630 -5.03 1.43 17.14
C ASN A 630 -3.71 1.82 17.83
N VAL A 631 -2.67 0.98 17.69
CA VAL A 631 -1.34 1.27 18.24
C VAL A 631 -0.32 1.31 17.10
N VAL A 632 0.27 2.48 16.93
CA VAL A 632 1.34 2.73 15.94
C VAL A 632 2.69 2.55 16.60
N THR A 633 3.61 1.87 15.93
CA THR A 633 4.95 1.62 16.49
C THR A 633 6.02 2.10 15.50
N THR A 634 7.23 2.36 16.02
CA THR A 634 8.40 2.56 15.16
C THR A 634 8.54 1.38 14.20
N PRO A 635 8.67 1.61 12.89
CA PRO A 635 8.93 0.55 11.93
C PRO A 635 10.30 -0.06 12.17
N VAL A 636 10.35 -1.38 12.36
CA VAL A 636 11.59 -2.13 12.61
C VAL A 636 11.83 -3.16 11.52
N VAL A 637 13.10 -3.46 11.29
CA VAL A 637 13.56 -4.51 10.39
C VAL A 637 14.34 -5.52 11.22
N ASN A 638 13.99 -6.78 11.17
CA ASN A 638 14.65 -7.81 11.95
C ASN A 638 15.14 -8.99 11.10
N ALA A 639 15.96 -9.87 11.69
CA ALA A 639 16.55 -11.01 11.02
C ALA A 639 15.53 -12.03 10.46
N ASP A 640 14.31 -12.04 10.97
CA ASP A 640 13.21 -12.89 10.49
C ASP A 640 12.36 -12.23 9.39
N GLY A 641 12.61 -10.95 9.09
CA GLY A 641 11.90 -10.17 8.08
C GLY A 641 11.47 -8.80 8.57
N VAL A 642 10.57 -8.17 7.82
CA VAL A 642 9.99 -6.87 8.15
C VAL A 642 8.82 -7.08 9.10
N GLU A 643 8.89 -6.51 10.28
CA GLU A 643 7.70 -6.32 11.10
C GLU A 643 6.99 -5.04 10.62
N THR A 644 5.84 -5.22 9.99
CA THR A 644 4.94 -4.11 9.74
C THR A 644 4.53 -3.55 11.08
N GLY A 645 4.63 -2.23 11.27
CA GLY A 645 4.18 -1.52 12.46
C GLY A 645 2.78 -2.02 12.79
N SER A 646 2.71 -2.95 13.71
CA SER A 646 1.55 -3.79 13.79
C SER A 646 0.48 -3.11 14.58
N ASN A 647 -0.65 -2.97 13.97
CA ASN A 647 -1.90 -2.98 14.70
C ASN A 647 -1.93 -4.28 15.51
N GLY A 648 -1.68 -4.20 16.82
CA GLY A 648 -1.87 -5.34 17.69
C GLY A 648 -3.27 -5.88 17.43
N ASN A 649 -3.39 -7.19 17.23
CA ASN A 649 -4.72 -7.79 17.12
C ASN A 649 -5.51 -7.44 18.38
N VAL A 650 -6.54 -6.61 18.23
CA VAL A 650 -7.44 -6.28 19.36
C VAL A 650 -8.24 -7.54 19.65
N THR A 651 -8.04 -8.08 20.85
CA THR A 651 -8.84 -9.20 21.34
C THR A 651 -9.89 -8.69 22.31
N ASP A 652 -11.17 -8.96 22.02
CA ASP A 652 -12.25 -8.74 22.99
C ASP A 652 -12.26 -9.88 24.03
N GLU A 653 -11.80 -9.62 25.24
CA GLU A 653 -11.98 -10.55 26.36
C GLU A 653 -13.42 -10.57 26.88
N CYS A 654 -14.33 -9.80 26.29
CA CYS A 654 -15.70 -9.60 26.80
C CYS A 654 -16.67 -10.76 26.55
N THR A 655 -16.22 -11.89 26.05
CA THR A 655 -17.09 -13.04 25.77
C THR A 655 -17.04 -14.20 26.76
N ALA A 656 -16.29 -14.10 27.84
CA ALA A 656 -16.19 -15.17 28.81
C ALA A 656 -16.47 -14.66 30.24
N ASP A 657 -17.69 -14.75 30.68
CA ASP A 657 -18.15 -15.24 31.96
C ASP A 657 -19.60 -14.82 32.28
N THR A 658 -20.55 -15.34 31.50
CA THR A 658 -21.95 -15.45 32.02
C THR A 658 -22.30 -16.92 32.27
N ASN A 659 -21.37 -17.70 32.82
CA ASN A 659 -21.69 -19.03 33.35
C ASN A 659 -21.04 -19.26 34.72
N GLY A 660 -21.70 -18.75 35.73
CA GLY A 660 -21.33 -19.02 37.11
C GLY A 660 -22.37 -18.58 38.11
N ALA A 661 -23.47 -19.28 38.17
CA ALA A 661 -24.37 -19.55 39.27
C ALA A 661 -25.83 -19.58 38.83
N ASP A 662 -26.34 -20.77 38.49
CA ASP A 662 -27.43 -21.36 39.23
C ASP A 662 -27.67 -22.77 38.76
N GLY A 663 -27.64 -23.67 39.71
CA GLY A 663 -27.75 -25.07 39.51
C GLY A 663 -29.16 -25.55 39.26
N ALA A 664 -29.19 -26.71 38.67
CA ALA A 664 -30.13 -27.80 38.83
C ALA A 664 -31.49 -27.73 38.15
N ASN A 665 -31.67 -28.74 37.35
CA ASN A 665 -32.86 -29.53 37.08
C ASN A 665 -33.59 -29.40 35.75
N GLY A 666 -33.61 -30.54 35.08
CA GLY A 666 -34.82 -31.06 34.44
C GLY A 666 -34.74 -31.21 32.94
N ALA A 667 -34.42 -32.39 32.61
CA ALA A 667 -34.78 -33.25 31.50
C ALA A 667 -35.93 -32.85 30.56
N ASP A 668 -35.76 -33.35 29.33
CA ASP A 668 -36.77 -33.86 28.38
C ASP A 668 -37.44 -32.92 27.38
N GLY A 669 -37.34 -33.35 26.13
CA GLY A 669 -38.47 -33.39 25.23
C GLY A 669 -38.34 -32.71 23.88
N ALA A 670 -37.93 -33.50 22.99
CA ALA A 670 -38.27 -33.61 21.57
C ALA A 670 -39.38 -32.73 20.93
N ASN A 671 -39.07 -32.37 19.69
CA ASN A 671 -39.94 -32.44 18.50
C ASN A 671 -40.91 -31.30 18.14
N GLY A 672 -40.74 -30.84 16.92
CA GLY A 672 -41.86 -30.80 15.96
C GLY A 672 -42.45 -29.46 15.60
N GLY A 673 -42.37 -29.16 14.32
CA GLY A 673 -43.54 -28.63 13.64
C GLY A 673 -43.44 -27.19 13.06
N ALA A 674 -43.49 -27.18 11.76
CA ALA A 674 -43.78 -26.07 10.90
C ALA A 674 -45.09 -25.37 11.22
N ASP A 675 -45.19 -24.08 10.97
CA ASP A 675 -46.12 -23.50 9.98
C ASP A 675 -46.15 -21.94 10.03
N GLY A 676 -46.09 -21.33 8.92
CA GLY A 676 -46.99 -20.41 8.26
C GLY A 676 -47.23 -19.04 8.91
N GLY A 677 -46.71 -18.01 8.28
CA GLY A 677 -47.17 -16.63 8.51
C GLY A 677 -46.54 -15.64 7.50
N LYS A 678 -47.26 -15.51 6.35
CA LYS A 678 -47.03 -14.41 5.38
C LYS A 678 -47.19 -13.05 6.04
N ASN A 679 -46.25 -12.17 5.81
CA ASN A 679 -46.54 -10.74 5.70
C ASN A 679 -45.64 -10.13 4.61
N ASP A 680 -46.33 -9.73 3.55
CA ASP A 680 -45.80 -8.94 2.45
C ASP A 680 -45.40 -7.56 2.98
N ALA A 681 -44.15 -7.18 2.79
CA ALA A 681 -43.71 -5.81 2.80
C ALA A 681 -42.76 -5.60 1.63
N HIS A 682 -43.11 -4.67 0.77
CA HIS A 682 -42.35 -4.19 -0.37
C HIS A 682 -40.86 -4.17 -0.11
N LYS A 683 -40.10 -5.01 -0.82
CA LYS A 683 -38.70 -4.80 -1.08
C LYS A 683 -38.60 -4.21 -2.46
N ASP A 684 -38.18 -2.94 -2.51
CA ASP A 684 -37.58 -2.34 -3.68
C ASP A 684 -36.45 -3.27 -4.17
N ALA A 685 -36.50 -3.60 -5.45
CA ALA A 685 -35.47 -4.38 -6.11
C ALA A 685 -34.21 -3.52 -6.22
N SER A 686 -33.41 -3.52 -5.19
CA SER A 686 -32.00 -3.15 -5.29
C SER A 686 -31.31 -4.35 -5.96
N SER A 687 -30.90 -4.18 -7.23
CA SER A 687 -30.01 -5.08 -7.91
C SER A 687 -28.76 -5.27 -7.04
N ASP A 688 -28.54 -6.50 -6.61
CA ASP A 688 -27.36 -6.87 -5.82
C ASP A 688 -26.08 -6.64 -6.65
N PRO A 689 -25.22 -5.68 -6.31
CA PRO A 689 -24.00 -5.39 -7.08
C PRO A 689 -22.99 -6.54 -7.02
N SER A 690 -23.16 -7.46 -6.07
CA SER A 690 -22.23 -8.60 -5.86
C SER A 690 -22.32 -9.64 -6.96
N ALA A 691 -23.48 -9.87 -7.55
CA ALA A 691 -23.67 -10.91 -8.57
C ALA A 691 -22.91 -10.62 -9.87
N GLY A 692 -22.79 -9.33 -10.26
CA GLY A 692 -22.00 -8.90 -11.41
C GLY A 692 -20.49 -8.96 -11.15
N LEU A 693 -20.05 -8.63 -9.94
CA LEU A 693 -18.65 -8.72 -9.51
C LEU A 693 -18.19 -10.16 -9.39
N ASP A 694 -19.02 -11.06 -8.87
CA ASP A 694 -18.73 -12.51 -8.77
C ASP A 694 -18.56 -13.13 -10.16
N ALA A 695 -19.39 -12.76 -11.13
CA ALA A 695 -19.26 -13.22 -12.51
C ALA A 695 -17.96 -12.70 -13.15
N LEU A 696 -17.61 -11.43 -12.93
CA LEU A 696 -16.39 -10.83 -13.42
C LEU A 696 -15.14 -11.44 -12.76
N ASP A 697 -15.16 -11.71 -11.46
CA ASP A 697 -14.06 -12.34 -10.73
C ASP A 697 -13.89 -13.81 -11.12
N LYS A 698 -14.98 -14.50 -11.41
CA LYS A 698 -14.94 -15.84 -11.98
C LYS A 698 -14.30 -15.84 -13.37
N LEU A 699 -14.64 -14.87 -14.23
CA LEU A 699 -13.99 -14.68 -15.53
C LEU A 699 -12.50 -14.35 -15.38
N LYS A 700 -12.15 -13.42 -14.49
CA LYS A 700 -10.75 -13.09 -14.20
C LYS A 700 -9.94 -14.28 -13.69
N SER A 701 -10.55 -15.20 -12.93
CA SER A 701 -9.88 -16.39 -12.40
C SER A 701 -9.62 -17.46 -13.47
N GLN A 702 -10.33 -17.43 -14.60
CA GLN A 702 -10.20 -18.37 -15.72
C GLN A 702 -9.20 -17.93 -16.80
N ILE A 703 -8.70 -16.69 -16.70
CA ILE A 703 -7.73 -16.18 -17.67
C ILE A 703 -6.35 -16.78 -17.42
N SER A 704 -5.86 -17.53 -18.38
CA SER A 704 -4.51 -18.12 -18.42
C SER A 704 -3.79 -17.69 -19.70
N CYS A 705 -2.48 -17.71 -19.73
CA CYS A 705 -1.70 -17.50 -20.95
C CYS A 705 -1.51 -18.82 -21.74
N PRO A 706 -1.77 -18.84 -23.04
CA PRO A 706 -2.44 -17.79 -23.81
C PRO A 706 -3.92 -17.65 -23.45
N VAL A 707 -4.48 -16.46 -23.66
CA VAL A 707 -5.90 -16.21 -23.41
C VAL A 707 -6.72 -16.93 -24.49
N ASP A 708 -7.66 -17.77 -24.09
CA ASP A 708 -8.63 -18.43 -25.00
C ASP A 708 -10.02 -17.85 -24.76
N LEU A 709 -10.34 -16.80 -25.53
CA LEU A 709 -11.63 -16.12 -25.45
C LEU A 709 -12.80 -17.01 -25.92
N LYS A 710 -12.54 -18.04 -26.73
CA LYS A 710 -13.59 -18.95 -27.21
C LYS A 710 -14.07 -19.88 -26.10
N SER A 711 -13.15 -20.38 -25.28
CA SER A 711 -13.50 -21.19 -24.11
C SER A 711 -14.24 -20.38 -23.06
N LEU A 712 -13.85 -19.11 -22.88
CA LEU A 712 -14.54 -18.17 -22.00
C LEU A 712 -15.95 -17.85 -22.46
N ALA A 713 -16.16 -17.65 -23.79
CA ALA A 713 -17.50 -17.44 -24.37
C ALA A 713 -18.43 -18.65 -24.20
N GLY A 714 -17.89 -19.86 -24.19
CA GLY A 714 -18.63 -21.09 -23.95
C GLY A 714 -19.10 -21.28 -22.50
N SER A 715 -18.44 -20.63 -21.56
CA SER A 715 -18.77 -20.67 -20.12
C SER A 715 -19.79 -19.60 -19.67
N MET A 716 -20.08 -18.62 -20.54
CA MET A 716 -21.14 -17.61 -20.42
C MET A 716 -22.44 -18.12 -21.09
#